data_20329f7da17bf2b7451a5ebe62738524
#
_entry.id   20329f7da17bf2b7451a5ebe62738524
#
_cell.length_a   1.000
_cell.length_b   1.000
_cell.length_c   1.000
_cell.angle_alpha   90.00
_cell.angle_beta   90.00
_cell.angle_gamma   90.00
#
_symmetry.space_group_name_H-M   'P 1'
#
loop_
_entity.id
_entity.type
_entity.pdbx_description
1 polymer ?
#
loop_
_entity_poly.entity_id
_entity_poly.type
_entity_poly.pdbx_seq_one_letter_code
_entity_poly.pdbx_strand_id
1 'polypeptide(L)'
;MKAVIMAGGFGTRLRPLTMNIPKPMVPIVNIPIMHRIITLLKKNGITDIVALVYYQPDVIMNYFKDGKDFGVNITYVRAEADFGTAGSVKNAENFIGEDEFLVISGDVLTDIDLSKAIEYHHDKKSKATIVITRVKNPLPYGIVIGRDSGEIIRFLEKPSWGEVFSDTINTGIYVLDPSVLEFIPYKQEFDFSKNLFPLLLEKKFPFYGYIAESYWRDIGTLNDYLEAHLDCLAGLVEIEIKGERIETPKGVIYVGENVEVADYDRFEGVVVIGNNTRIGKKAKIINSVIGSFCEIEDECEIIDSVIWDRTRIKRRAKLTLDVIGYDNFIGEGAEINENVFISDRCTIGNSSKLLPNIKLWPLKVVEDGSILSKSLVWEDKWLSELFTEARVSGISNIEMTPEFGAKLGAAFGALLGQGKTVIVSRDADNVSRMMNRALICGLISAGLNVDDIRIASIPMVRHELRSGRYAGGLHVRKSPVDKNQTDIIFFDSNGMDLPVGKAKAIERLFFGEDFPRVPHDKVGTINFPVRTIEGYVEKFLSALNIDAIRKQSFKIALDYSNGVAVTVLPNILGQLGCQVISLNAYLEPTKLTRSDEEFEKAVDELSQIVTSIRCDVGFMLNPGAERIWLIDERGKLLSDNRLLSIVTKLFLTVNAKKVKKIAVPISASLEVDLIASEYGVEVVRTKNSHYGMMEAVLKDPEIKFVGGTKGGYIFPEFLFASDGMFAISKILELMALTELKIGEIEEKLPKLCLKRLSIPCPRDLKGKVMRYATLESEKFKRQLIDGVKIFFDDLTWILILPDRQKSEVHLFVESNDEKMIDKLIAEYSEKVKSWIMLQEK
;
A
#
# COMPACT_ATOMS: atom_id res chain seq x y z
N MET A 1 -4.55 -24.95 29.60
CA MET A 1 -4.15 -23.93 28.57
C MET A 1 -5.00 -22.70 28.73
N LYS A 2 -4.41 -21.52 28.74
CA LYS A 2 -5.11 -20.21 28.76
C LYS A 2 -5.20 -19.62 27.34
N ALA A 3 -6.19 -18.74 27.11
CA ALA A 3 -6.24 -17.95 25.91
C ALA A 3 -5.94 -16.48 26.20
N VAL A 4 -5.20 -15.82 25.31
CA VAL A 4 -4.95 -14.37 25.33
C VAL A 4 -5.71 -13.74 24.18
N ILE A 5 -6.69 -12.87 24.50
CA ILE A 5 -7.45 -12.11 23.49
C ILE A 5 -6.82 -10.73 23.32
N MET A 6 -6.35 -10.43 22.12
CA MET A 6 -5.82 -9.10 21.77
C MET A 6 -6.95 -8.13 21.43
N ALA A 7 -7.43 -7.37 22.41
CA ALA A 7 -8.60 -6.49 22.31
C ALA A 7 -8.26 -4.99 22.43
N GLY A 8 -7.01 -4.59 22.16
CA GLY A 8 -6.53 -3.22 22.33
C GLY A 8 -6.62 -2.30 21.12
N GLY A 9 -7.01 -2.79 19.95
CA GLY A 9 -6.97 -2.05 18.70
C GLY A 9 -7.95 -0.88 18.60
N PHE A 10 -7.55 0.26 17.98
CA PHE A 10 -8.38 1.46 17.79
C PHE A 10 -9.52 1.30 16.78
N GLY A 11 -9.48 0.31 15.89
CA GLY A 11 -10.52 0.07 14.87
C GLY A 11 -10.71 1.21 13.87
N THR A 12 -9.69 2.00 13.58
CA THR A 12 -9.77 3.22 12.74
C THR A 12 -10.31 2.99 11.34
N ARG A 13 -10.08 1.81 10.75
CA ARG A 13 -10.58 1.44 9.41
C ARG A 13 -12.09 1.13 9.37
N LEU A 14 -12.70 0.87 10.54
CA LEU A 14 -14.14 0.68 10.69
C LEU A 14 -14.91 1.97 11.01
N ARG A 15 -14.21 3.11 11.10
CA ARG A 15 -14.91 4.39 11.28
C ARG A 15 -15.80 4.65 10.06
N PRO A 16 -17.04 5.16 10.26
CA PRO A 16 -17.46 5.86 11.45
C PRO A 16 -18.12 4.97 12.56
N LEU A 17 -18.27 3.66 12.36
CA LEU A 17 -18.97 2.78 13.31
C LEU A 17 -18.22 2.61 14.65
N THR A 18 -16.90 2.71 14.66
CA THR A 18 -16.05 2.55 15.86
C THR A 18 -15.67 3.86 16.53
N MET A 19 -16.45 4.92 16.32
CA MET A 19 -16.21 6.20 17.02
C MET A 19 -16.53 6.13 18.51
N ASN A 20 -17.61 5.43 18.87
CA ASN A 20 -18.13 5.39 20.22
C ASN A 20 -18.00 4.02 20.89
N ILE A 21 -17.54 3.00 20.16
CA ILE A 21 -17.33 1.63 20.68
C ILE A 21 -15.99 1.06 20.19
N PRO A 22 -15.28 0.29 21.02
CA PRO A 22 -14.05 -0.38 20.58
C PRO A 22 -14.38 -1.50 19.59
N LYS A 23 -13.47 -1.76 18.64
CA LYS A 23 -13.65 -2.75 17.56
C LYS A 23 -14.14 -4.13 18.04
N PRO A 24 -13.62 -4.73 19.13
CA PRO A 24 -14.09 -6.01 19.63
C PRO A 24 -15.55 -6.04 20.07
N MET A 25 -16.16 -4.87 20.32
CA MET A 25 -17.54 -4.72 20.73
C MET A 25 -18.52 -4.42 19.59
N VAL A 26 -18.05 -4.29 18.37
CA VAL A 26 -18.90 -4.13 17.18
C VAL A 26 -19.75 -5.41 17.02
N PRO A 27 -21.10 -5.27 16.89
CA PRO A 27 -21.98 -6.44 16.84
C PRO A 27 -21.93 -7.15 15.49
N ILE A 28 -21.81 -8.46 15.49
CA ILE A 28 -22.06 -9.33 14.33
C ILE A 28 -23.32 -10.15 14.63
N VAL A 29 -24.36 -9.95 13.84
CA VAL A 29 -25.68 -10.55 14.05
C VAL A 29 -26.11 -10.34 15.51
N ASN A 30 -26.18 -9.07 15.92
CA ASN A 30 -26.58 -8.56 17.25
C ASN A 30 -25.75 -9.03 18.46
N ILE A 31 -24.56 -9.63 18.23
CA ILE A 31 -23.66 -10.10 19.30
C ILE A 31 -22.25 -9.52 19.06
N PRO A 32 -21.58 -8.93 20.09
CA PRO A 32 -20.21 -8.41 19.93
C PRO A 32 -19.23 -9.45 19.40
N ILE A 33 -18.30 -9.03 18.53
CA ILE A 33 -17.26 -9.92 17.95
C ILE A 33 -16.54 -10.69 19.07
N MET A 34 -16.07 -10.00 20.11
CA MET A 34 -15.34 -10.63 21.22
C MET A 34 -16.19 -11.68 21.96
N HIS A 35 -17.50 -11.51 22.04
CA HIS A 35 -18.38 -12.51 22.61
C HIS A 35 -18.38 -13.79 21.76
N ARG A 36 -18.36 -13.66 20.42
CA ARG A 36 -18.26 -14.80 19.51
C ARG A 36 -16.94 -15.55 19.70
N ILE A 37 -15.84 -14.81 19.87
CA ILE A 37 -14.51 -15.39 20.18
C ILE A 37 -14.53 -16.13 21.52
N ILE A 38 -15.12 -15.55 22.56
CA ILE A 38 -15.26 -16.22 23.87
C ILE A 38 -16.09 -17.51 23.73
N THR A 39 -17.16 -17.48 22.96
CA THR A 39 -17.97 -18.66 22.68
C THR A 39 -17.17 -19.75 21.95
N LEU A 40 -16.37 -19.36 20.96
CA LEU A 40 -15.46 -20.27 20.24
C LEU A 40 -14.43 -20.91 21.19
N LEU A 41 -13.78 -20.12 22.04
CA LEU A 41 -12.81 -20.59 23.02
C LEU A 41 -13.45 -21.60 23.97
N LYS A 42 -14.61 -21.26 24.51
CA LYS A 42 -15.39 -22.16 25.41
C LYS A 42 -15.79 -23.48 24.71
N LYS A 43 -16.25 -23.40 23.42
CA LYS A 43 -16.58 -24.61 22.62
C LYS A 43 -15.37 -25.56 22.52
N ASN A 44 -14.16 -25.01 22.47
CA ASN A 44 -12.89 -25.76 22.41
C ASN A 44 -12.27 -26.02 23.81
N GLY A 45 -13.03 -25.89 24.90
CA GLY A 45 -12.59 -26.23 26.26
C GLY A 45 -11.65 -25.22 26.92
N ILE A 46 -11.46 -24.02 26.33
CA ILE A 46 -10.62 -22.98 26.89
C ILE A 46 -11.49 -21.97 27.62
N THR A 47 -11.43 -22.00 28.97
CA THR A 47 -12.28 -21.19 29.85
C THR A 47 -11.52 -20.10 30.61
N ASP A 48 -10.20 -20.17 30.70
CA ASP A 48 -9.38 -19.15 31.38
C ASP A 48 -8.80 -18.22 30.33
N ILE A 49 -9.21 -16.95 30.39
CA ILE A 49 -8.95 -15.95 29.36
C ILE A 49 -8.22 -14.75 29.96
N VAL A 50 -7.16 -14.30 29.30
CA VAL A 50 -6.47 -13.03 29.58
C VAL A 50 -6.82 -12.05 28.45
N ALA A 51 -7.57 -10.99 28.76
CA ALA A 51 -7.97 -9.99 27.78
C ALA A 51 -7.04 -8.76 27.84
N LEU A 52 -6.32 -8.51 26.77
CA LEU A 52 -5.45 -7.34 26.65
C LEU A 52 -6.28 -6.16 26.12
N VAL A 53 -6.48 -5.13 26.93
CA VAL A 53 -7.36 -4.00 26.63
C VAL A 53 -6.58 -2.69 26.66
N TYR A 54 -6.87 -1.78 25.72
CA TYR A 54 -6.24 -0.48 25.65
C TYR A 54 -7.22 0.64 25.28
N TYR A 55 -7.83 0.58 24.09
CA TYR A 55 -8.81 1.57 23.64
C TYR A 55 -10.18 1.29 24.26
N GLN A 56 -10.76 2.29 24.95
CA GLN A 56 -12.08 2.22 25.63
C GLN A 56 -12.27 0.93 26.44
N PRO A 57 -11.34 0.59 27.36
CA PRO A 57 -11.35 -0.69 28.07
C PRO A 57 -12.61 -0.89 28.93
N ASP A 58 -13.18 0.20 29.45
CA ASP A 58 -14.34 0.14 30.32
C ASP A 58 -15.59 -0.41 29.61
N VAL A 59 -15.75 -0.18 28.30
CA VAL A 59 -16.86 -0.74 27.50
C VAL A 59 -16.79 -2.26 27.48
N ILE A 60 -15.58 -2.82 27.27
CA ILE A 60 -15.35 -4.27 27.25
C ILE A 60 -15.54 -4.85 28.66
N MET A 61 -14.91 -4.24 29.66
CA MET A 61 -14.94 -4.72 31.05
C MET A 61 -16.35 -4.68 31.66
N ASN A 62 -17.15 -3.65 31.37
CA ASN A 62 -18.53 -3.52 31.85
C ASN A 62 -19.45 -4.57 31.22
N TYR A 63 -19.21 -4.96 29.94
CA TYR A 63 -20.01 -5.97 29.26
C TYR A 63 -19.72 -7.38 29.74
N PHE A 64 -18.44 -7.76 29.80
CA PHE A 64 -18.04 -9.14 30.14
C PHE A 64 -17.83 -9.38 31.64
N LYS A 65 -17.60 -8.34 32.45
CA LYS A 65 -17.28 -8.40 33.87
C LYS A 65 -16.14 -9.38 34.13
N ASP A 66 -16.35 -10.36 35.04
CA ASP A 66 -15.37 -11.43 35.34
C ASP A 66 -15.52 -12.68 34.43
N GLY A 67 -16.43 -12.62 33.45
CA GLY A 67 -16.66 -13.68 32.47
C GLY A 67 -17.62 -14.79 32.93
N LYS A 68 -18.05 -14.82 34.20
CA LYS A 68 -18.89 -15.91 34.75
C LYS A 68 -20.25 -16.02 34.06
N ASP A 69 -20.85 -14.90 33.70
CA ASP A 69 -22.12 -14.85 32.96
C ASP A 69 -22.02 -15.54 31.58
N PHE A 70 -20.79 -15.70 31.04
CA PHE A 70 -20.48 -16.37 29.77
C PHE A 70 -19.92 -17.78 29.98
N GLY A 71 -19.69 -18.19 31.21
CA GLY A 71 -19.15 -19.50 31.60
C GLY A 71 -17.64 -19.62 31.39
N VAL A 72 -16.92 -18.52 31.53
CA VAL A 72 -15.46 -18.40 31.46
C VAL A 72 -14.93 -17.53 32.60
N ASN A 73 -13.61 -17.50 32.81
CA ASN A 73 -12.93 -16.60 33.73
C ASN A 73 -12.11 -15.58 32.91
N ILE A 74 -12.35 -14.29 33.08
CA ILE A 74 -11.62 -13.26 32.33
C ILE A 74 -10.77 -12.42 33.27
N THR A 75 -9.48 -12.40 33.02
CA THR A 75 -8.52 -11.48 33.65
C THR A 75 -8.16 -10.38 32.66
N TYR A 76 -8.30 -9.12 33.05
CA TYR A 76 -7.99 -7.98 32.17
C TYR A 76 -6.60 -7.43 32.48
N VAL A 77 -5.84 -7.19 31.40
CA VAL A 77 -4.56 -6.48 31.46
C VAL A 77 -4.68 -5.19 30.67
N ARG A 78 -4.68 -4.05 31.39
CA ARG A 78 -4.70 -2.73 30.76
C ARG A 78 -3.30 -2.34 30.36
N ALA A 79 -3.10 -2.01 29.08
CA ALA A 79 -1.84 -1.45 28.61
C ALA A 79 -1.72 0.05 28.99
N GLU A 80 -0.54 0.46 29.42
CA GLU A 80 -0.21 1.88 29.70
C GLU A 80 0.13 2.66 28.42
N ALA A 81 0.55 1.93 27.36
CA ALA A 81 0.91 2.46 26.06
C ALA A 81 0.65 1.39 24.97
N ASP A 82 0.77 1.78 23.71
CA ASP A 82 0.75 0.83 22.59
C ASP A 82 2.11 0.11 22.52
N PHE A 83 2.15 -1.12 23.00
CA PHE A 83 3.34 -1.97 22.97
C PHE A 83 3.37 -2.93 21.76
N GLY A 84 2.51 -2.72 20.77
CA GLY A 84 2.33 -3.64 19.66
C GLY A 84 1.68 -4.95 20.09
N THR A 85 1.54 -5.90 19.17
CA THR A 85 0.81 -7.15 19.43
C THR A 85 1.56 -8.10 20.38
N ALA A 86 2.82 -8.41 20.08
CA ALA A 86 3.63 -9.31 20.91
C ALA A 86 4.10 -8.66 22.23
N GLY A 87 4.44 -7.35 22.20
CA GLY A 87 4.81 -6.61 23.40
C GLY A 87 3.67 -6.54 24.43
N SER A 88 2.41 -6.41 23.95
CA SER A 88 1.24 -6.48 24.84
C SER A 88 1.08 -7.84 25.49
N VAL A 89 1.33 -8.95 24.78
CA VAL A 89 1.33 -10.31 25.33
C VAL A 89 2.45 -10.48 26.34
N LYS A 90 3.66 -9.98 26.06
CA LYS A 90 4.79 -10.01 27.01
C LYS A 90 4.47 -9.30 28.33
N ASN A 91 3.79 -8.16 28.27
CA ASN A 91 3.40 -7.41 29.47
C ASN A 91 2.35 -8.16 30.32
N ALA A 92 1.66 -9.14 29.76
CA ALA A 92 0.72 -10.01 30.44
C ALA A 92 1.33 -11.35 30.90
N GLU A 93 2.62 -11.58 30.74
CA GLU A 93 3.31 -12.84 31.02
C GLU A 93 2.99 -13.44 32.41
N ASN A 94 2.95 -12.60 33.45
CA ASN A 94 2.62 -13.00 34.80
C ASN A 94 1.20 -13.58 34.95
N PHE A 95 0.28 -13.26 34.07
CA PHE A 95 -1.10 -13.75 34.03
C PHE A 95 -1.27 -14.98 33.14
N ILE A 96 -0.37 -15.16 32.17
CA ILE A 96 -0.36 -16.29 31.24
C ILE A 96 0.13 -17.55 31.97
N GLY A 97 1.26 -17.46 32.68
CA GLY A 97 1.88 -18.58 33.42
C GLY A 97 2.92 -19.34 32.59
N GLU A 98 3.24 -20.55 33.04
CA GLU A 98 4.33 -21.37 32.46
C GLU A 98 3.86 -22.43 31.46
N ASP A 99 2.55 -22.56 31.26
CA ASP A 99 1.96 -23.52 30.31
C ASP A 99 1.83 -22.90 28.92
N GLU A 100 1.78 -23.76 27.89
CA GLU A 100 1.42 -23.34 26.52
C GLU A 100 0.09 -22.60 26.53
N PHE A 101 0.00 -21.59 25.69
CA PHE A 101 -1.15 -20.71 25.62
C PHE A 101 -1.55 -20.37 24.17
N LEU A 102 -2.83 -20.04 24.00
CA LEU A 102 -3.37 -19.61 22.71
C LEU A 102 -3.47 -18.09 22.68
N VAL A 103 -3.07 -17.47 21.59
CA VAL A 103 -3.32 -16.04 21.31
C VAL A 103 -4.34 -15.94 20.19
N ILE A 104 -5.32 -15.07 20.35
CA ILE A 104 -6.33 -14.80 19.31
C ILE A 104 -6.61 -13.30 19.19
N SER A 105 -6.71 -12.82 17.96
CA SER A 105 -7.08 -11.42 17.68
C SER A 105 -8.54 -11.19 18.05
N GLY A 106 -8.84 -10.07 18.73
CA GLY A 106 -10.18 -9.71 19.24
C GLY A 106 -11.17 -9.21 18.18
N ASP A 107 -10.82 -9.29 16.91
CA ASP A 107 -11.55 -8.70 15.80
C ASP A 107 -11.76 -9.66 14.61
N VAL A 108 -11.56 -10.94 14.81
CA VAL A 108 -11.78 -11.97 13.79
C VAL A 108 -13.12 -12.69 13.99
N LEU A 109 -13.77 -12.98 12.88
CA LEU A 109 -14.94 -13.88 12.82
C LEU A 109 -14.47 -15.20 12.22
N THR A 110 -14.65 -16.30 12.98
CA THR A 110 -14.18 -17.62 12.58
C THR A 110 -14.91 -18.74 13.31
N ASP A 111 -14.96 -19.90 12.68
CA ASP A 111 -15.43 -21.17 13.26
C ASP A 111 -14.32 -22.23 13.27
N ILE A 112 -13.06 -21.83 13.18
CA ILE A 112 -11.90 -22.74 13.20
C ILE A 112 -11.91 -23.62 14.45
N ASP A 113 -11.73 -24.93 14.24
CA ASP A 113 -11.53 -25.90 15.31
C ASP A 113 -10.14 -25.70 15.95
N LEU A 114 -10.11 -24.99 17.07
CA LEU A 114 -8.88 -24.67 17.79
C LEU A 114 -8.23 -25.91 18.41
N SER A 115 -9.03 -26.96 18.74
CA SER A 115 -8.51 -28.20 19.28
C SER A 115 -7.57 -28.89 18.30
N LYS A 116 -7.88 -28.89 17.01
CA LYS A 116 -7.00 -29.43 15.96
C LYS A 116 -5.70 -28.66 15.81
N ALA A 117 -5.75 -27.32 15.94
CA ALA A 117 -4.55 -26.50 15.89
C ALA A 117 -3.61 -26.79 17.09
N ILE A 118 -4.20 -27.01 18.27
CA ILE A 118 -3.46 -27.38 19.50
C ILE A 118 -2.87 -28.80 19.36
N GLU A 119 -3.65 -29.77 18.88
CA GLU A 119 -3.17 -31.13 18.62
C GLU A 119 -2.00 -31.12 17.62
N TYR A 120 -2.13 -30.38 16.52
CA TYR A 120 -1.06 -30.20 15.54
C TYR A 120 0.20 -29.60 16.17
N HIS A 121 0.06 -28.60 17.05
CA HIS A 121 1.18 -28.02 17.79
C HIS A 121 1.95 -29.06 18.59
N HIS A 122 1.25 -29.91 19.31
CA HIS A 122 1.85 -31.00 20.09
C HIS A 122 2.49 -32.07 19.20
N ASP A 123 1.82 -32.51 18.13
CA ASP A 123 2.33 -33.51 17.20
C ASP A 123 3.64 -33.08 16.53
N LYS A 124 3.74 -31.79 16.15
CA LYS A 124 4.96 -31.21 15.58
C LYS A 124 6.02 -30.89 16.63
N LYS A 125 5.71 -31.02 17.94
CA LYS A 125 6.57 -30.53 19.04
C LYS A 125 6.99 -29.09 18.78
N SER A 126 6.06 -28.30 18.29
CA SER A 126 6.26 -26.91 17.89
C SER A 126 6.48 -26.04 19.13
N LYS A 127 7.22 -24.97 18.99
CA LYS A 127 7.33 -23.90 20.00
C LYS A 127 6.48 -22.68 19.65
N ALA A 128 6.16 -22.53 18.39
CA ALA A 128 5.20 -21.55 17.91
C ALA A 128 4.45 -22.13 16.71
N THR A 129 3.13 -22.12 16.74
CA THR A 129 2.27 -22.53 15.64
C THR A 129 1.38 -21.35 15.24
N ILE A 130 1.44 -20.95 13.98
CA ILE A 130 0.49 -19.98 13.41
C ILE A 130 -0.64 -20.77 12.76
N VAL A 131 -1.88 -20.44 13.09
CA VAL A 131 -3.01 -20.86 12.28
C VAL A 131 -3.04 -20.01 11.02
N ILE A 132 -3.01 -20.63 9.87
CA ILE A 132 -2.99 -19.99 8.55
C ILE A 132 -4.21 -20.42 7.74
N THR A 133 -4.67 -19.55 6.85
CA THR A 133 -5.76 -19.85 5.91
C THR A 133 -5.44 -19.28 4.55
N ARG A 134 -6.19 -19.68 3.53
CA ARG A 134 -6.04 -19.19 2.16
C ARG A 134 -7.03 -18.07 1.89
N VAL A 135 -6.56 -16.99 1.27
CA VAL A 135 -7.40 -15.87 0.89
C VAL A 135 -7.14 -15.44 -0.54
N LYS A 136 -8.16 -14.89 -1.18
CA LYS A 136 -8.06 -14.38 -2.56
C LYS A 136 -7.11 -13.18 -2.67
N ASN A 137 -7.16 -12.27 -1.70
CA ASN A 137 -6.27 -11.10 -1.64
C ASN A 137 -5.41 -11.13 -0.38
N PRO A 138 -4.14 -11.58 -0.46
CA PRO A 138 -3.27 -11.71 0.70
C PRO A 138 -2.56 -10.42 1.11
N LEU A 139 -2.57 -9.36 0.30
CA LEU A 139 -1.81 -8.11 0.54
C LEU A 139 -2.08 -7.42 1.88
N PRO A 140 -3.33 -7.39 2.41
CA PRO A 140 -3.60 -6.75 3.70
C PRO A 140 -2.99 -7.47 4.90
N TYR A 141 -2.52 -8.71 4.72
CA TYR A 141 -2.14 -9.63 5.79
C TYR A 141 -0.66 -9.98 5.76
N GLY A 142 -0.20 -10.65 6.80
CA GLY A 142 1.09 -11.32 6.83
C GLY A 142 1.03 -12.62 6.01
N ILE A 143 1.87 -12.75 4.98
CA ILE A 143 1.94 -13.95 4.13
C ILE A 143 2.88 -14.96 4.76
N VAL A 144 2.44 -16.21 4.83
CA VAL A 144 3.19 -17.32 5.39
C VAL A 144 3.56 -18.30 4.26
N ILE A 145 4.84 -18.61 4.15
CA ILE A 145 5.36 -19.61 3.21
C ILE A 145 5.92 -20.75 4.01
N GLY A 146 5.37 -21.94 3.85
CA GLY A 146 5.79 -23.18 4.52
C GLY A 146 6.20 -24.26 3.54
N ARG A 147 6.85 -25.31 4.07
CA ARG A 147 7.11 -26.59 3.39
C ARG A 147 5.87 -27.48 3.48
N ASP A 148 5.82 -28.54 2.73
CA ASP A 148 4.77 -29.57 2.84
C ASP A 148 4.73 -30.20 4.25
N SER A 149 5.85 -30.19 4.98
CA SER A 149 5.91 -30.61 6.39
C SER A 149 5.14 -29.70 7.35
N GLY A 150 4.73 -28.52 6.91
CA GLY A 150 4.14 -27.44 7.70
C GLY A 150 5.15 -26.49 8.35
N GLU A 151 6.47 -26.76 8.23
CA GLU A 151 7.50 -25.86 8.74
C GLU A 151 7.49 -24.53 7.98
N ILE A 152 7.43 -23.42 8.71
CA ILE A 152 7.44 -22.07 8.11
C ILE A 152 8.87 -21.73 7.72
N ILE A 153 9.06 -21.35 6.45
CA ILE A 153 10.38 -20.97 5.91
C ILE A 153 10.50 -19.47 5.67
N ARG A 154 9.38 -18.77 5.52
CA ARG A 154 9.36 -17.33 5.28
C ARG A 154 8.06 -16.71 5.77
N PHE A 155 8.18 -15.53 6.36
CA PHE A 155 7.07 -14.70 6.78
C PHE A 155 7.24 -13.29 6.20
N LEU A 156 6.20 -12.72 5.60
CA LEU A 156 6.23 -11.40 4.96
C LEU A 156 5.02 -10.58 5.44
N GLU A 157 5.26 -9.53 6.21
CA GLU A 157 4.20 -8.66 6.71
C GLU A 157 3.80 -7.63 5.66
N LYS A 158 2.54 -7.72 5.18
CA LYS A 158 1.93 -6.79 4.22
C LYS A 158 2.85 -6.46 3.03
N PRO A 159 3.27 -7.46 2.27
CA PRO A 159 4.20 -7.28 1.17
C PRO A 159 3.57 -6.53 0.00
N SER A 160 4.40 -6.11 -0.95
CA SER A 160 3.93 -5.67 -2.27
C SER A 160 3.59 -6.87 -3.16
N TRP A 161 2.80 -6.66 -4.24
CA TRP A 161 2.41 -7.76 -5.15
C TRP A 161 3.59 -8.56 -5.72
N GLY A 162 4.72 -7.93 -5.97
CA GLY A 162 5.92 -8.62 -6.44
C GLY A 162 6.56 -9.56 -5.42
N GLU A 163 6.17 -9.46 -4.15
CA GLU A 163 6.65 -10.29 -3.04
C GLU A 163 5.64 -11.36 -2.61
N VAL A 164 4.47 -11.41 -3.28
CA VAL A 164 3.41 -12.39 -2.99
C VAL A 164 3.73 -13.71 -3.70
N PHE A 165 4.23 -14.69 -2.95
CA PHE A 165 4.55 -16.04 -3.45
C PHE A 165 3.60 -17.11 -2.90
N SER A 166 2.63 -16.75 -2.07
CA SER A 166 1.64 -17.63 -1.49
C SER A 166 0.32 -16.89 -1.24
N ASP A 167 -0.78 -17.62 -1.22
CA ASP A 167 -2.11 -17.16 -0.84
C ASP A 167 -2.45 -17.50 0.63
N THR A 168 -1.53 -18.17 1.35
CA THR A 168 -1.68 -18.48 2.76
C THR A 168 -1.27 -17.30 3.63
N ILE A 169 -2.17 -16.94 4.56
CA ILE A 169 -2.00 -15.76 5.42
C ILE A 169 -2.09 -16.12 6.89
N ASN A 170 -1.53 -15.24 7.71
CA ASN A 170 -1.64 -15.25 9.16
C ASN A 170 -3.05 -14.85 9.60
N THR A 171 -3.73 -15.72 10.33
CA THR A 171 -5.10 -15.50 10.81
C THR A 171 -5.18 -14.68 12.10
N GLY A 172 -4.06 -14.39 12.76
CA GLY A 172 -4.06 -13.78 14.09
C GLY A 172 -4.37 -14.75 15.22
N ILE A 173 -4.24 -16.07 14.96
CA ILE A 173 -4.43 -17.14 15.95
C ILE A 173 -3.12 -17.92 16.07
N TYR A 174 -2.60 -18.04 17.30
CA TYR A 174 -1.31 -18.67 17.57
C TYR A 174 -1.40 -19.63 18.75
N VAL A 175 -0.69 -20.75 18.69
CA VAL A 175 -0.40 -21.62 19.85
C VAL A 175 1.08 -21.45 20.16
N LEU A 176 1.41 -21.01 21.37
CA LEU A 176 2.75 -20.60 21.75
C LEU A 176 3.22 -21.30 23.04
N ASP A 177 4.46 -21.76 23.00
CA ASP A 177 5.19 -22.15 24.19
C ASP A 177 5.71 -20.88 24.92
N PRO A 178 5.66 -20.81 26.25
CA PRO A 178 6.11 -19.62 26.99
C PRO A 178 7.55 -19.18 26.72
N SER A 179 8.44 -20.11 26.33
CA SER A 179 9.83 -19.79 25.97
C SER A 179 9.92 -18.77 24.80
N VAL A 180 8.87 -18.64 23.99
CA VAL A 180 8.80 -17.62 22.92
C VAL A 180 8.79 -16.20 23.49
N LEU A 181 8.25 -16.02 24.71
CA LEU A 181 8.20 -14.71 25.37
C LEU A 181 9.58 -14.17 25.78
N GLU A 182 10.60 -15.03 25.89
CA GLU A 182 11.97 -14.61 26.19
C GLU A 182 12.57 -13.73 25.08
N PHE A 183 12.09 -13.88 23.84
CA PHE A 183 12.53 -13.09 22.69
C PHE A 183 11.89 -11.70 22.62
N ILE A 184 10.91 -11.42 23.47
CA ILE A 184 10.14 -10.18 23.44
C ILE A 184 10.63 -9.26 24.57
N PRO A 185 11.09 -8.03 24.24
CA PRO A 185 11.54 -7.08 25.25
C PRO A 185 10.35 -6.56 26.08
N TYR A 186 10.55 -6.41 27.39
CA TYR A 186 9.52 -5.92 28.29
C TYR A 186 9.28 -4.41 28.12
N LYS A 187 7.98 -4.00 28.08
CA LYS A 187 7.54 -2.59 27.91
C LYS A 187 8.12 -1.88 26.67
N GLN A 188 8.29 -2.59 25.57
CA GLN A 188 8.69 -2.04 24.28
C GLN A 188 7.70 -2.42 23.19
N GLU A 189 7.59 -1.57 22.15
CA GLU A 189 6.77 -1.88 20.97
C GLU A 189 7.40 -3.05 20.22
N PHE A 190 6.65 -4.17 20.13
CA PHE A 190 7.10 -5.39 19.50
C PHE A 190 5.90 -6.14 18.90
N ASP A 191 5.94 -6.37 17.60
CA ASP A 191 4.87 -7.05 16.87
C ASP A 191 5.21 -8.52 16.59
N PHE A 192 4.21 -9.39 16.62
CA PHE A 192 4.37 -10.79 16.20
C PHE A 192 4.91 -10.87 14.77
N SER A 193 4.25 -10.22 13.86
CA SER A 193 4.52 -10.31 12.42
C SER A 193 5.80 -9.62 11.98
N LYS A 194 6.07 -8.44 12.54
CA LYS A 194 7.22 -7.61 12.12
C LYS A 194 8.52 -7.98 12.82
N ASN A 195 8.43 -8.45 14.06
CA ASN A 195 9.60 -8.62 14.91
C ASN A 195 9.78 -10.08 15.32
N LEU A 196 8.79 -10.70 15.98
CA LEU A 196 8.95 -12.01 16.59
C LEU A 196 9.10 -13.13 15.55
N PHE A 197 8.18 -13.26 14.59
CA PHE A 197 8.23 -14.36 13.63
C PHE A 197 9.48 -14.34 12.75
N PRO A 198 9.97 -13.20 12.23
CA PRO A 198 11.25 -13.14 11.56
C PRO A 198 12.43 -13.58 12.46
N LEU A 199 12.41 -13.18 13.73
CA LEU A 199 13.44 -13.56 14.71
C LEU A 199 13.44 -15.05 15.01
N LEU A 200 12.26 -15.70 15.13
CA LEU A 200 12.15 -17.15 15.32
C LEU A 200 12.71 -17.92 14.11
N LEU A 201 12.45 -17.43 12.89
CA LEU A 201 13.00 -18.00 11.66
C LEU A 201 14.51 -17.87 11.59
N GLU A 202 15.06 -16.70 11.92
CA GLU A 202 16.50 -16.46 11.98
C GLU A 202 17.21 -17.40 12.96
N LYS A 203 16.61 -17.61 14.13
CA LYS A 203 17.11 -18.49 15.19
C LYS A 203 16.81 -19.97 14.95
N LYS A 204 16.16 -20.31 13.83
CA LYS A 204 15.74 -21.69 13.50
C LYS A 204 14.93 -22.36 14.63
N PHE A 205 14.06 -21.58 15.23
CA PHE A 205 13.16 -22.05 16.28
C PHE A 205 12.09 -22.98 15.67
N PRO A 206 11.62 -24.03 16.38
CA PRO A 206 10.55 -24.90 15.86
C PRO A 206 9.25 -24.13 15.62
N PHE A 207 9.01 -23.74 14.37
CA PHE A 207 7.96 -22.81 13.97
C PHE A 207 7.16 -23.37 12.80
N TYR A 208 5.86 -23.62 13.03
CA TYR A 208 5.00 -24.34 12.09
C TYR A 208 3.73 -23.57 11.77
N GLY A 209 3.15 -23.83 10.60
CA GLY A 209 1.86 -23.32 10.15
C GLY A 209 0.82 -24.44 10.07
N TYR A 210 -0.30 -24.26 10.76
CA TYR A 210 -1.47 -25.13 10.66
C TYR A 210 -2.46 -24.53 9.68
N ILE A 211 -2.75 -25.21 8.57
CA ILE A 211 -3.71 -24.75 7.55
C ILE A 211 -5.12 -25.08 8.02
N ALA A 212 -5.92 -24.06 8.31
CA ALA A 212 -7.33 -24.20 8.62
C ALA A 212 -8.16 -24.01 7.34
N GLU A 213 -9.07 -24.95 7.07
CA GLU A 213 -10.01 -24.93 5.93
C GLU A 213 -11.39 -24.36 6.31
N SER A 214 -11.58 -23.97 7.58
CA SER A 214 -12.79 -23.38 8.11
C SER A 214 -12.93 -21.89 7.73
N TYR A 215 -14.11 -21.34 7.97
CA TYR A 215 -14.35 -19.91 7.73
C TYR A 215 -13.45 -19.04 8.60
N TRP A 216 -12.90 -18.00 7.98
CA TRP A 216 -12.13 -16.97 8.64
C TRP A 216 -12.27 -15.62 7.92
N ARG A 217 -12.53 -14.56 8.68
CA ARG A 217 -12.55 -13.19 8.18
C ARG A 217 -12.05 -12.21 9.24
N ASP A 218 -11.07 -11.38 8.90
CA ASP A 218 -10.73 -10.18 9.67
C ASP A 218 -11.75 -9.09 9.38
N ILE A 219 -12.40 -8.58 10.41
CA ILE A 219 -13.33 -7.45 10.30
C ILE A 219 -12.51 -6.17 10.19
N GLY A 220 -11.78 -6.02 9.09
CA GLY A 220 -10.80 -4.96 8.88
C GLY A 220 -11.38 -3.65 8.37
N THR A 221 -12.42 -3.70 7.53
CA THR A 221 -13.05 -2.54 6.88
C THR A 221 -14.57 -2.59 7.03
N LEU A 222 -15.24 -1.49 6.66
CA LEU A 222 -16.69 -1.42 6.67
C LEU A 222 -17.36 -2.44 5.73
N ASN A 223 -16.73 -2.70 4.59
CA ASN A 223 -17.21 -3.70 3.64
C ASN A 223 -17.01 -5.11 4.20
N ASP A 224 -15.84 -5.42 4.81
CA ASP A 224 -15.62 -6.72 5.48
C ASP A 224 -16.66 -6.94 6.57
N TYR A 225 -17.07 -5.88 7.29
CA TYR A 225 -18.09 -5.94 8.31
C TYR A 225 -19.46 -6.30 7.74
N LEU A 226 -19.90 -5.63 6.67
CA LEU A 226 -21.19 -5.93 6.01
C LEU A 226 -21.19 -7.33 5.39
N GLU A 227 -20.12 -7.69 4.67
CA GLU A 227 -19.98 -9.03 4.09
C GLU A 227 -19.97 -10.12 5.16
N ALA A 228 -19.35 -9.89 6.33
CA ALA A 228 -19.36 -10.84 7.44
C ALA A 228 -20.79 -11.14 7.92
N HIS A 229 -21.69 -10.14 7.95
CA HIS A 229 -23.09 -10.36 8.26
C HIS A 229 -23.79 -11.20 7.19
N LEU A 230 -23.58 -10.87 5.92
CA LEU A 230 -24.17 -11.64 4.81
C LEU A 230 -23.64 -13.08 4.80
N ASP A 231 -22.37 -13.31 5.08
CA ASP A 231 -21.79 -14.66 5.23
C ASP A 231 -22.46 -15.43 6.39
N CYS A 232 -22.72 -14.75 7.53
CA CYS A 232 -23.44 -15.37 8.65
C CYS A 232 -24.87 -15.76 8.26
N LEU A 233 -25.60 -14.88 7.57
CA LEU A 233 -26.96 -15.15 7.12
C LEU A 233 -27.00 -16.24 6.03
N ALA A 234 -26.00 -16.31 5.18
CA ALA A 234 -25.83 -17.37 4.17
C ALA A 234 -25.42 -18.72 4.76
N GLY A 235 -25.10 -18.79 6.07
CA GLY A 235 -24.66 -20.02 6.73
C GLY A 235 -23.24 -20.47 6.36
N LEU A 236 -22.40 -19.56 5.86
CA LEU A 236 -21.00 -19.85 5.50
C LEU A 236 -20.10 -19.98 6.72
N VAL A 237 -20.52 -19.46 7.86
CA VAL A 237 -19.81 -19.57 9.14
C VAL A 237 -20.75 -20.17 10.19
N GLU A 238 -20.25 -21.13 10.98
CA GLU A 238 -21.01 -21.78 12.04
C GLU A 238 -21.09 -20.87 13.27
N ILE A 239 -22.17 -20.12 13.41
CA ILE A 239 -22.46 -19.28 14.57
C ILE A 239 -23.85 -19.53 15.12
N GLU A 240 -24.01 -19.34 16.42
CA GLU A 240 -25.32 -19.34 17.07
C GLU A 240 -26.04 -18.00 16.78
N ILE A 241 -27.24 -18.07 16.20
CA ILE A 241 -28.13 -16.93 16.04
C ILE A 241 -29.19 -17.00 17.14
N LYS A 242 -29.26 -15.98 18.00
CA LYS A 242 -30.20 -15.94 19.12
C LYS A 242 -31.61 -15.57 18.65
N GLY A 243 -32.63 -16.10 19.31
CA GLY A 243 -34.02 -15.83 19.09
C GLY A 243 -34.84 -17.08 18.74
N GLU A 244 -36.16 -16.96 18.77
CA GLU A 244 -37.10 -17.99 18.31
C GLU A 244 -36.99 -18.11 16.79
N ARG A 245 -36.71 -19.35 16.30
CA ARG A 245 -36.58 -19.63 14.87
C ARG A 245 -37.94 -19.95 14.25
N ILE A 246 -38.39 -19.10 13.32
CA ILE A 246 -39.62 -19.25 12.56
C ILE A 246 -39.30 -19.59 11.11
N GLU A 247 -39.81 -20.73 10.63
CA GLU A 247 -39.68 -21.12 9.22
C GLU A 247 -40.85 -20.56 8.41
N THR A 248 -40.59 -19.95 7.29
CA THR A 248 -41.57 -19.43 6.35
C THR A 248 -41.32 -20.03 4.95
N PRO A 249 -42.26 -19.98 4.01
CA PRO A 249 -42.06 -20.47 2.64
C PRO A 249 -40.93 -19.73 1.87
N LYS A 250 -40.51 -18.54 2.38
CA LYS A 250 -39.54 -17.68 1.72
C LYS A 250 -38.21 -17.58 2.45
N GLY A 251 -38.08 -18.20 3.64
CA GLY A 251 -36.83 -18.17 4.40
C GLY A 251 -37.03 -18.44 5.89
N VAL A 252 -36.04 -18.07 6.68
CA VAL A 252 -35.97 -18.29 8.14
C VAL A 252 -35.90 -16.94 8.86
N ILE A 253 -36.70 -16.78 9.89
CA ILE A 253 -36.72 -15.58 10.72
C ILE A 253 -36.33 -15.95 12.14
N TYR A 254 -35.36 -15.24 12.71
CA TYR A 254 -34.98 -15.34 14.13
C TYR A 254 -35.59 -14.13 14.88
N VAL A 255 -36.42 -14.37 15.87
CA VAL A 255 -37.17 -13.34 16.58
C VAL A 255 -36.78 -13.31 18.06
N GLY A 256 -36.35 -12.16 18.53
CA GLY A 256 -36.01 -11.93 19.92
C GLY A 256 -37.23 -11.85 20.84
N GLU A 257 -37.00 -11.54 22.12
CA GLU A 257 -38.08 -11.37 23.13
C GLU A 257 -38.86 -10.08 22.91
N ASN A 258 -40.18 -10.13 23.17
CA ASN A 258 -41.10 -8.97 23.09
C ASN A 258 -41.07 -8.25 21.73
N VAL A 259 -40.96 -8.97 20.64
CA VAL A 259 -41.00 -8.42 19.29
C VAL A 259 -42.42 -8.38 18.78
N GLU A 260 -42.85 -7.25 18.22
CA GLU A 260 -44.16 -7.04 17.61
C GLU A 260 -44.00 -6.91 16.09
N VAL A 261 -44.45 -7.90 15.31
CA VAL A 261 -44.45 -7.86 13.84
C VAL A 261 -45.87 -7.94 13.33
N ALA A 262 -46.27 -6.97 12.51
CA ALA A 262 -47.62 -6.92 12.00
C ALA A 262 -47.97 -8.04 11.00
N ASP A 263 -47.00 -8.37 10.10
CA ASP A 263 -47.09 -9.50 9.18
C ASP A 263 -45.68 -9.89 8.69
N TYR A 264 -45.49 -11.18 8.30
CA TYR A 264 -44.26 -11.75 7.79
C TYR A 264 -44.28 -11.99 6.27
N ASP A 265 -45.35 -11.62 5.57
CA ASP A 265 -45.63 -12.02 4.20
C ASP A 265 -44.54 -11.60 3.18
N ARG A 266 -43.83 -10.53 3.51
CA ARG A 266 -42.82 -9.91 2.66
C ARG A 266 -41.38 -10.08 3.20
N PHE A 267 -41.17 -11.02 4.14
CA PHE A 267 -39.85 -11.36 4.64
C PHE A 267 -39.28 -12.50 3.82
N GLU A 268 -38.02 -12.36 3.37
CA GLU A 268 -37.34 -13.32 2.48
C GLU A 268 -35.91 -13.58 2.93
N GLY A 269 -35.41 -14.81 2.67
CA GLY A 269 -34.07 -15.21 3.08
C GLY A 269 -33.93 -15.38 4.59
N VAL A 270 -32.82 -14.92 5.18
CA VAL A 270 -32.62 -14.99 6.64
C VAL A 270 -32.76 -13.60 7.25
N VAL A 271 -33.71 -13.45 8.17
CA VAL A 271 -33.96 -12.20 8.88
C VAL A 271 -33.78 -12.40 10.39
N VAL A 272 -33.01 -11.52 11.01
CA VAL A 272 -32.77 -11.54 12.44
C VAL A 272 -33.32 -10.27 13.10
N ILE A 273 -34.15 -10.42 14.13
CA ILE A 273 -34.79 -9.31 14.81
C ILE A 273 -34.45 -9.35 16.30
N GLY A 274 -33.86 -8.27 16.79
CA GLY A 274 -33.50 -8.11 18.21
C GLY A 274 -34.68 -7.85 19.10
N ASN A 275 -34.46 -7.90 20.44
CA ASN A 275 -35.50 -7.79 21.47
C ASN A 275 -36.22 -6.44 21.44
N ASN A 276 -37.49 -6.44 21.87
CA ASN A 276 -38.32 -5.23 22.03
C ASN A 276 -38.44 -4.36 20.74
N THR A 277 -38.37 -4.99 19.58
CA THR A 277 -38.43 -4.32 18.26
C THR A 277 -39.87 -4.40 17.68
N ARG A 278 -40.32 -3.32 17.06
CA ARG A 278 -41.61 -3.23 16.39
C ARG A 278 -41.47 -3.06 14.89
N ILE A 279 -42.25 -3.84 14.11
CA ILE A 279 -42.24 -3.80 12.66
C ILE A 279 -43.68 -3.66 12.15
N GLY A 280 -43.91 -2.59 11.37
CA GLY A 280 -45.20 -2.20 10.82
C GLY A 280 -45.68 -3.10 9.68
N LYS A 281 -46.85 -2.77 9.15
CA LYS A 281 -47.53 -3.52 8.08
C LYS A 281 -46.79 -3.39 6.75
N LYS A 282 -46.81 -4.48 5.96
CA LYS A 282 -46.23 -4.51 4.60
C LYS A 282 -44.76 -4.15 4.53
N ALA A 283 -44.03 -4.22 5.63
CA ALA A 283 -42.62 -4.07 5.64
C ALA A 283 -41.99 -5.23 4.82
N LYS A 284 -41.05 -4.92 3.91
CA LYS A 284 -40.28 -5.87 3.13
C LYS A 284 -38.87 -5.95 3.70
N ILE A 285 -38.47 -7.13 4.21
CA ILE A 285 -37.18 -7.33 4.83
C ILE A 285 -36.55 -8.58 4.24
N ILE A 286 -35.35 -8.43 3.68
CA ILE A 286 -34.64 -9.49 3.00
C ILE A 286 -33.21 -9.56 3.55
N ASN A 287 -32.73 -10.75 3.93
CA ASN A 287 -31.34 -11.02 4.35
C ASN A 287 -30.77 -9.94 5.28
N SER A 288 -31.50 -9.54 6.31
CA SER A 288 -31.15 -8.36 7.09
C SER A 288 -31.12 -8.65 8.59
N VAL A 289 -30.31 -7.89 9.31
CA VAL A 289 -30.16 -7.94 10.76
C VAL A 289 -30.69 -6.65 11.36
N ILE A 290 -31.67 -6.76 12.25
CA ILE A 290 -32.28 -5.63 12.96
C ILE A 290 -31.96 -5.78 14.45
N GLY A 291 -31.45 -4.74 15.06
CA GLY A 291 -31.10 -4.66 16.48
C GLY A 291 -32.32 -4.61 17.39
N SER A 292 -32.05 -4.43 18.66
CA SER A 292 -33.07 -4.34 19.71
C SER A 292 -33.64 -2.91 19.85
N PHE A 293 -34.87 -2.81 20.34
CA PHE A 293 -35.54 -1.52 20.55
C PHE A 293 -35.69 -0.67 19.29
N CYS A 294 -35.71 -1.30 18.12
CA CYS A 294 -35.93 -0.62 16.85
C CYS A 294 -37.42 -0.44 16.57
N GLU A 295 -37.74 0.62 15.85
CA GLU A 295 -39.13 0.91 15.41
C GLU A 295 -39.11 1.10 13.88
N ILE A 296 -39.71 0.14 13.16
CA ILE A 296 -39.79 0.16 11.69
C ILE A 296 -41.27 0.33 11.34
N GLU A 297 -41.62 1.45 10.72
CA GLU A 297 -42.99 1.76 10.35
C GLU A 297 -43.42 1.04 9.06
N ASP A 298 -44.68 1.29 8.65
CA ASP A 298 -45.33 0.61 7.53
C ASP A 298 -44.64 0.83 6.19
N GLU A 299 -44.69 -0.17 5.30
CA GLU A 299 -44.24 -0.11 3.92
C GLU A 299 -42.75 0.17 3.73
N CYS A 300 -41.92 -0.01 4.78
CA CYS A 300 -40.45 0.08 4.67
C CYS A 300 -39.86 -1.06 3.84
N GLU A 301 -38.76 -0.81 3.10
CA GLU A 301 -38.01 -1.81 2.39
C GLU A 301 -36.57 -1.86 2.94
N ILE A 302 -36.13 -3.01 3.47
CA ILE A 302 -34.80 -3.22 4.08
C ILE A 302 -34.21 -4.49 3.45
N ILE A 303 -33.14 -4.33 2.69
CA ILE A 303 -32.56 -5.41 1.90
C ILE A 303 -31.06 -5.49 2.18
N ASP A 304 -30.54 -6.68 2.50
CA ASP A 304 -29.12 -6.97 2.74
C ASP A 304 -28.45 -5.99 3.70
N SER A 305 -29.18 -5.54 4.74
CA SER A 305 -28.79 -4.41 5.58
C SER A 305 -28.69 -4.78 7.06
N VAL A 306 -27.87 -4.03 7.79
CA VAL A 306 -27.62 -4.19 9.22
C VAL A 306 -28.03 -2.93 9.96
N ILE A 307 -28.94 -3.06 10.90
CA ILE A 307 -29.47 -1.94 11.70
C ILE A 307 -29.18 -2.24 13.17
N TRP A 308 -28.45 -1.34 13.83
CA TRP A 308 -28.14 -1.44 15.25
C TRP A 308 -29.28 -0.93 16.12
N ASP A 309 -29.16 -1.14 17.44
CA ASP A 309 -30.23 -0.89 18.39
C ASP A 309 -30.72 0.56 18.39
N ARG A 310 -31.99 0.72 18.83
CA ARG A 310 -32.69 1.99 19.08
C ARG A 310 -32.84 2.90 17.86
N THR A 311 -32.83 2.32 16.68
CA THR A 311 -33.00 3.04 15.41
C THR A 311 -34.49 3.09 15.03
N ARG A 312 -34.94 4.27 14.60
CA ARG A 312 -36.34 4.52 14.14
C ARG A 312 -36.34 4.76 12.64
N ILE A 313 -37.17 3.98 11.92
CA ILE A 313 -37.30 4.04 10.46
C ILE A 313 -38.75 4.33 10.14
N LYS A 314 -39.01 5.50 9.54
CA LYS A 314 -40.36 5.99 9.22
C LYS A 314 -40.88 5.37 7.93
N ARG A 315 -42.20 5.50 7.73
CA ARG A 315 -42.93 4.89 6.62
C ARG A 315 -42.25 5.04 5.27
N ARG A 316 -42.30 3.97 4.46
CA ARG A 316 -41.80 3.96 3.05
C ARG A 316 -40.30 4.26 2.88
N ALA A 317 -39.54 4.26 3.94
CA ALA A 317 -38.09 4.35 3.84
C ALA A 317 -37.51 3.10 3.17
N LYS A 318 -36.44 3.29 2.37
CA LYS A 318 -35.77 2.20 1.64
C LYS A 318 -34.29 2.18 1.98
N LEU A 319 -33.83 1.01 2.38
CA LEU A 319 -32.41 0.74 2.72
C LEU A 319 -31.94 -0.47 1.93
N THR A 320 -30.79 -0.37 1.28
CA THR A 320 -30.25 -1.47 0.47
C THR A 320 -28.75 -1.59 0.66
N LEU A 321 -28.28 -2.71 1.19
CA LEU A 321 -26.87 -3.04 1.41
C LEU A 321 -26.17 -2.01 2.30
N ASP A 322 -26.76 -1.69 3.47
CA ASP A 322 -26.38 -0.59 4.34
C ASP A 322 -26.07 -1.05 5.76
N VAL A 323 -25.33 -0.19 6.49
CA VAL A 323 -25.14 -0.34 7.94
C VAL A 323 -25.54 0.94 8.65
N ILE A 324 -26.51 0.82 9.56
CA ILE A 324 -27.02 1.91 10.38
C ILE A 324 -26.64 1.67 11.85
N GLY A 325 -25.87 2.56 12.44
CA GLY A 325 -25.42 2.51 13.83
C GLY A 325 -26.52 2.73 14.85
N TYR A 326 -26.16 3.02 16.10
CA TYR A 326 -27.09 3.19 17.22
C TYR A 326 -27.86 4.52 17.16
N ASP A 327 -29.12 4.49 17.72
CA ASP A 327 -29.91 5.69 18.02
C ASP A 327 -30.21 6.58 16.80
N ASN A 328 -30.33 6.03 15.59
CA ASN A 328 -30.58 6.80 14.38
C ASN A 328 -32.09 7.07 14.13
N PHE A 329 -32.37 8.14 13.38
CA PHE A 329 -33.67 8.47 12.86
C PHE A 329 -33.65 8.56 11.35
N ILE A 330 -34.43 7.75 10.66
CA ILE A 330 -34.58 7.71 9.20
C ILE A 330 -35.98 8.19 8.85
N GLY A 331 -36.08 9.30 8.15
CA GLY A 331 -37.32 9.99 7.81
C GLY A 331 -38.22 9.24 6.83
N GLU A 332 -39.48 9.70 6.71
CA GLU A 332 -40.48 9.10 5.82
C GLU A 332 -40.05 9.18 4.35
N GLY A 333 -40.08 8.05 3.63
CA GLY A 333 -39.73 7.97 2.22
C GLY A 333 -38.27 8.27 1.92
N ALA A 334 -37.36 8.23 2.91
CA ALA A 334 -35.95 8.36 2.70
C ALA A 334 -35.39 7.16 1.90
N GLU A 335 -34.52 7.39 0.94
CA GLU A 335 -33.86 6.37 0.15
C GLU A 335 -32.36 6.33 0.50
N ILE A 336 -31.90 5.22 1.07
CA ILE A 336 -30.51 4.96 1.39
C ILE A 336 -30.02 3.88 0.43
N ASN A 337 -29.09 4.25 -0.47
CA ASN A 337 -28.62 3.35 -1.51
C ASN A 337 -27.35 2.60 -1.06
N GLU A 338 -26.92 1.68 -1.88
CA GLU A 338 -25.88 0.66 -1.59
C GLU A 338 -24.60 1.20 -0.94
N ASN A 339 -24.07 0.45 0.03
CA ASN A 339 -22.82 0.73 0.75
C ASN A 339 -22.81 2.07 1.50
N VAL A 340 -23.95 2.46 2.06
CA VAL A 340 -24.03 3.61 2.95
C VAL A 340 -23.81 3.16 4.40
N PHE A 341 -22.91 3.84 5.10
CA PHE A 341 -22.57 3.58 6.49
C PHE A 341 -22.92 4.79 7.35
N ILE A 342 -23.94 4.66 8.17
CA ILE A 342 -24.41 5.72 9.06
C ILE A 342 -23.99 5.36 10.49
N SER A 343 -23.23 6.25 11.13
CA SER A 343 -22.84 6.08 12.53
C SER A 343 -23.98 6.48 13.49
N ASP A 344 -23.67 6.70 14.75
CA ASP A 344 -24.66 6.87 15.81
C ASP A 344 -25.32 8.25 15.82
N ARG A 345 -26.59 8.30 16.24
CA ARG A 345 -27.35 9.52 16.48
C ARG A 345 -27.43 10.47 15.30
N CYS A 346 -27.47 9.92 14.10
CA CYS A 346 -27.75 10.71 12.90
C CYS A 346 -29.24 10.85 12.65
N THR A 347 -29.63 11.96 12.02
CA THR A 347 -31.02 12.23 11.60
C THR A 347 -31.01 12.37 10.08
N ILE A 348 -31.78 11.52 9.40
CA ILE A 348 -31.97 11.56 7.95
C ILE A 348 -33.38 12.09 7.74
N GLY A 349 -33.54 13.22 7.06
CA GLY A 349 -34.76 13.91 6.81
C GLY A 349 -35.73 13.16 5.87
N ASN A 350 -36.97 13.58 5.86
CA ASN A 350 -38.03 12.97 5.02
C ASN A 350 -37.69 13.12 3.52
N SER A 351 -37.99 12.10 2.72
CA SER A 351 -37.80 12.11 1.26
C SER A 351 -36.36 12.48 0.83
N SER A 352 -35.38 12.33 1.70
CA SER A 352 -33.98 12.54 1.37
C SER A 352 -33.41 11.31 0.67
N LYS A 353 -32.36 11.51 -0.12
CA LYS A 353 -31.69 10.45 -0.87
C LYS A 353 -30.19 10.46 -0.64
N LEU A 354 -29.68 9.36 -0.09
CA LEU A 354 -28.25 9.11 0.06
C LEU A 354 -27.80 8.26 -1.11
N LEU A 355 -26.83 8.78 -1.91
CA LEU A 355 -26.26 8.04 -3.04
C LEU A 355 -25.29 6.97 -2.55
N PRO A 356 -24.91 5.97 -3.40
CA PRO A 356 -24.06 4.87 -2.98
C PRO A 356 -22.69 5.29 -2.42
N ASN A 357 -22.14 4.46 -1.52
CA ASN A 357 -20.82 4.61 -0.90
C ASN A 357 -20.66 5.83 0.04
N ILE A 358 -21.74 6.33 0.60
CA ILE A 358 -21.73 7.47 1.53
C ILE A 358 -21.47 6.99 2.96
N LYS A 359 -20.72 7.82 3.72
CA LYS A 359 -20.46 7.64 5.14
C LYS A 359 -20.94 8.85 5.92
N LEU A 360 -21.67 8.60 6.98
CA LEU A 360 -22.13 9.61 7.90
C LEU A 360 -21.48 9.39 9.26
N TRP A 361 -20.75 10.37 9.73
CA TRP A 361 -20.17 10.37 11.07
C TRP A 361 -21.22 10.66 12.14
N PRO A 362 -20.94 10.43 13.44
CA PRO A 362 -21.93 10.62 14.47
C PRO A 362 -22.55 12.03 14.48
N LEU A 363 -23.80 12.11 14.93
CA LEU A 363 -24.51 13.38 15.15
C LEU A 363 -24.74 14.22 13.88
N LYS A 364 -24.76 13.60 12.70
CA LYS A 364 -25.05 14.32 11.45
C LYS A 364 -26.54 14.42 11.19
N VAL A 365 -26.92 15.57 10.62
CA VAL A 365 -28.29 15.83 10.21
C VAL A 365 -28.32 16.07 8.71
N VAL A 366 -29.17 15.31 8.02
CA VAL A 366 -29.53 15.50 6.61
C VAL A 366 -30.91 16.09 6.58
N GLU A 367 -31.08 17.24 5.95
CA GLU A 367 -32.37 17.94 5.89
C GLU A 367 -33.37 17.23 4.95
N ASP A 368 -34.66 17.51 5.15
CA ASP A 368 -35.72 16.96 4.32
C ASP A 368 -35.52 17.24 2.83
N GLY A 369 -35.77 16.25 1.96
CA GLY A 369 -35.69 16.37 0.52
C GLY A 369 -34.26 16.51 -0.03
N SER A 370 -33.22 16.40 0.80
CA SER A 370 -31.82 16.55 0.39
C SER A 370 -31.33 15.35 -0.41
N ILE A 371 -30.55 15.60 -1.45
CA ILE A 371 -29.79 14.57 -2.17
C ILE A 371 -28.33 14.64 -1.73
N LEU A 372 -27.91 13.68 -0.93
CA LEU A 372 -26.54 13.61 -0.46
C LEU A 372 -25.69 12.81 -1.46
N SER A 373 -24.76 13.50 -2.11
CA SER A 373 -23.85 12.92 -3.10
C SER A 373 -22.42 12.73 -2.58
N LYS A 374 -22.14 13.21 -1.37
CA LYS A 374 -20.84 13.08 -0.70
C LYS A 374 -21.04 12.69 0.76
N SER A 375 -20.07 11.99 1.32
CA SER A 375 -20.06 11.64 2.73
C SER A 375 -20.04 12.89 3.61
N LEU A 376 -20.83 12.91 4.68
CA LEU A 376 -20.74 13.91 5.74
C LEU A 376 -19.72 13.43 6.78
N VAL A 377 -18.50 13.38 6.36
CA VAL A 377 -17.31 13.10 7.16
C VAL A 377 -16.54 14.40 7.28
N TRP A 378 -15.72 14.53 8.29
CA TRP A 378 -14.75 15.61 8.33
C TRP A 378 -13.63 15.41 7.29
N GLU A 379 -13.64 14.22 6.61
CA GLU A 379 -12.54 13.84 5.71
C GLU A 379 -12.90 12.84 4.63
N ASP A 380 -12.13 12.96 3.54
CA ASP A 380 -12.26 12.38 2.22
C ASP A 380 -11.91 10.88 2.06
N LYS A 381 -12.21 10.40 0.91
CA LYS A 381 -11.97 9.26 0.01
C LYS A 381 -10.91 8.19 0.36
N TRP A 382 -9.91 8.47 1.18
CA TRP A 382 -8.79 7.55 1.44
C TRP A 382 -9.14 6.48 2.49
N LEU A 383 -9.77 5.38 2.05
CA LEU A 383 -10.34 4.38 2.95
C LEU A 383 -9.38 3.29 3.42
N SER A 384 -8.27 3.05 2.73
CA SER A 384 -7.36 1.96 3.09
C SER A 384 -5.88 2.18 2.78
N GLU A 385 -5.54 2.85 1.68
CA GLU A 385 -4.15 3.11 1.28
C GLU A 385 -4.01 4.54 0.77
N LEU A 386 -3.15 5.29 1.43
CA LEU A 386 -2.80 6.66 1.06
C LEU A 386 -1.61 6.68 0.10
N PHE A 387 -0.63 5.82 0.39
CA PHE A 387 0.63 5.78 -0.32
C PHE A 387 0.66 4.74 -1.44
N THR A 388 1.09 5.18 -2.61
CA THR A 388 1.57 4.30 -3.66
C THR A 388 3.09 4.46 -3.77
N GLU A 389 3.85 3.49 -3.28
CA GLU A 389 5.29 3.62 -3.02
C GLU A 389 5.54 4.76 -2.01
N ALA A 390 6.39 5.72 -2.31
CA ALA A 390 6.65 6.88 -1.45
C ALA A 390 5.83 8.13 -1.86
N ARG A 391 4.68 7.94 -2.50
CA ARG A 391 3.91 9.01 -3.12
C ARG A 391 2.44 8.92 -2.76
N VAL A 392 1.84 10.08 -2.51
CA VAL A 392 0.41 10.29 -2.39
C VAL A 392 -0.07 11.03 -3.62
N SER A 393 -1.04 10.48 -4.36
CA SER A 393 -1.57 11.06 -5.59
C SER A 393 -3.08 11.19 -5.53
N GLY A 394 -3.63 12.28 -6.05
CA GLY A 394 -5.07 12.48 -6.09
C GLY A 394 -5.48 13.59 -7.06
N ILE A 395 -6.80 13.69 -7.34
CA ILE A 395 -7.35 14.70 -8.24
C ILE A 395 -7.11 16.09 -7.66
N SER A 396 -6.47 16.93 -8.46
CA SER A 396 -6.08 18.31 -8.11
C SER A 396 -7.27 19.14 -7.63
N ASN A 397 -7.17 19.75 -6.46
CA ASN A 397 -8.17 20.62 -5.83
C ASN A 397 -9.57 20.00 -5.63
N ILE A 398 -9.68 18.67 -5.73
CA ILE A 398 -10.89 17.90 -5.42
C ILE A 398 -10.57 16.90 -4.30
N GLU A 399 -9.53 16.10 -4.48
CA GLU A 399 -9.00 15.17 -3.48
C GLU A 399 -7.79 15.75 -2.76
N MET A 400 -6.95 16.47 -3.50
CA MET A 400 -5.79 17.20 -2.98
C MET A 400 -6.21 18.61 -2.56
N THR A 401 -6.95 18.72 -1.46
CA THR A 401 -7.42 19.98 -0.88
C THR A 401 -6.41 20.58 0.11
N PRO A 402 -6.49 21.88 0.44
CA PRO A 402 -5.62 22.46 1.48
C PRO A 402 -5.75 21.78 2.84
N GLU A 403 -6.95 21.37 3.23
CA GLU A 403 -7.23 20.67 4.48
C GLU A 403 -6.52 19.32 4.50
N PHE A 404 -6.63 18.55 3.41
CA PHE A 404 -5.91 17.30 3.22
C PHE A 404 -4.39 17.51 3.35
N GLY A 405 -3.85 18.54 2.70
CA GLY A 405 -2.42 18.87 2.76
C GLY A 405 -1.97 19.23 4.18
N ALA A 406 -2.73 20.04 4.90
CA ALA A 406 -2.40 20.42 6.27
C ALA A 406 -2.41 19.21 7.21
N LYS A 407 -3.40 18.34 7.10
CA LYS A 407 -3.49 17.10 7.87
C LYS A 407 -2.33 16.15 7.56
N LEU A 408 -2.04 15.95 6.27
CA LEU A 408 -0.92 15.09 5.84
C LEU A 408 0.43 15.62 6.32
N GLY A 409 0.63 16.95 6.29
CA GLY A 409 1.81 17.60 6.84
C GLY A 409 1.94 17.40 8.35
N ALA A 410 0.84 17.51 9.10
CA ALA A 410 0.82 17.25 10.54
C ALA A 410 1.15 15.79 10.89
N ALA A 411 0.58 14.82 10.13
CA ALA A 411 0.87 13.40 10.30
C ALA A 411 2.35 13.07 10.03
N PHE A 412 2.91 13.64 8.96
CA PHE A 412 4.34 13.48 8.67
C PHE A 412 5.22 14.13 9.73
N GLY A 413 4.83 15.32 10.21
CA GLY A 413 5.51 16.00 11.29
C GLY A 413 5.51 15.20 12.60
N ALA A 414 4.39 14.60 12.96
CA ALA A 414 4.27 13.72 14.13
C ALA A 414 5.21 12.50 14.05
N LEU A 415 5.33 11.89 12.86
CA LEU A 415 6.27 10.78 12.63
C LEU A 415 7.73 11.20 12.84
N LEU A 416 8.11 12.41 12.39
CA LEU A 416 9.50 12.87 12.44
C LEU A 416 9.90 13.39 13.82
N GLY A 417 8.93 13.93 14.58
CA GLY A 417 9.13 14.47 15.93
C GLY A 417 9.49 15.97 15.97
N GLN A 418 9.11 16.62 17.07
CA GLN A 418 9.24 18.05 17.29
C GLN A 418 10.70 18.56 17.23
N GLY A 419 10.89 19.83 16.86
CA GLY A 419 12.17 20.53 16.85
C GLY A 419 13.09 20.19 15.67
N LYS A 420 12.72 19.22 14.82
CA LYS A 420 13.48 18.84 13.63
C LYS A 420 13.16 19.74 12.44
N THR A 421 14.08 19.75 11.46
CA THR A 421 13.90 20.53 10.22
C THR A 421 13.56 19.58 9.06
N VAL A 422 12.61 20.00 8.24
CA VAL A 422 12.15 19.30 7.02
C VAL A 422 12.35 20.21 5.82
N ILE A 423 12.84 19.66 4.71
CA ILE A 423 12.92 20.38 3.45
C ILE A 423 11.65 20.17 2.63
N VAL A 424 11.12 21.25 2.04
CA VAL A 424 9.95 21.18 1.15
C VAL A 424 10.24 21.87 -0.18
N SER A 425 9.61 21.39 -1.23
CA SER A 425 9.77 21.94 -2.56
C SER A 425 8.56 21.61 -3.45
N ARG A 426 8.50 22.22 -4.61
CA ARG A 426 7.44 21.99 -5.59
C ARG A 426 7.90 22.25 -7.02
N ASP A 427 7.11 21.84 -7.98
CA ASP A 427 7.17 22.30 -9.36
C ASP A 427 6.52 23.70 -9.55
N ALA A 428 6.32 24.09 -10.79
CA ALA A 428 5.76 25.39 -11.15
C ALA A 428 4.21 25.45 -11.11
N ASP A 429 3.51 24.30 -10.96
CA ASP A 429 2.05 24.24 -10.99
C ASP A 429 1.40 24.97 -9.81
N ASN A 430 0.23 25.60 -10.08
CA ASN A 430 -0.50 26.37 -9.07
C ASN A 430 -1.08 25.52 -7.95
N VAL A 431 -1.57 24.30 -8.27
CA VAL A 431 -2.07 23.38 -7.23
C VAL A 431 -0.92 22.86 -6.39
N SER A 432 0.23 22.53 -7.01
CA SER A 432 1.45 22.20 -6.28
C SER A 432 1.87 23.30 -5.31
N ARG A 433 1.74 24.57 -5.72
CA ARG A 433 2.02 25.74 -4.88
C ARG A 433 1.05 25.85 -3.70
N MET A 434 -0.23 25.60 -3.92
CA MET A 434 -1.25 25.59 -2.87
C MET A 434 -1.00 24.45 -1.87
N MET A 435 -0.81 23.23 -2.37
CA MET A 435 -0.56 22.06 -1.55
C MET A 435 0.72 22.15 -0.72
N ASN A 436 1.80 22.69 -1.31
CA ASN A 436 3.06 22.92 -0.58
C ASN A 436 2.85 23.83 0.63
N ARG A 437 2.08 24.90 0.49
CA ARG A 437 1.74 25.79 1.61
C ARG A 437 0.89 25.10 2.68
N ALA A 438 -0.07 24.30 2.27
CA ALA A 438 -0.91 23.54 3.19
C ALA A 438 -0.08 22.53 4.01
N LEU A 439 0.78 21.78 3.34
CA LEU A 439 1.73 20.86 3.99
C LEU A 439 2.64 21.57 5.01
N ILE A 440 3.18 22.75 4.64
CA ILE A 440 3.99 23.58 5.55
C ILE A 440 3.20 23.95 6.79
N CYS A 441 1.94 24.41 6.67
CA CYS A 441 1.09 24.73 7.81
C CYS A 441 0.92 23.52 8.75
N GLY A 442 0.73 22.33 8.20
CA GLY A 442 0.66 21.08 8.98
C GLY A 442 1.96 20.78 9.73
N LEU A 443 3.09 20.86 9.03
CA LEU A 443 4.42 20.57 9.60
C LEU A 443 4.76 21.52 10.76
N ILE A 444 4.58 22.84 10.59
CA ILE A 444 4.89 23.81 11.64
C ILE A 444 3.93 23.67 12.83
N SER A 445 2.66 23.30 12.60
CA SER A 445 1.69 23.04 13.67
C SER A 445 2.04 21.82 14.52
N ALA A 446 2.81 20.88 13.95
CA ALA A 446 3.39 19.73 14.66
C ALA A 446 4.76 20.04 15.32
N GLY A 447 5.23 21.30 15.22
CA GLY A 447 6.46 21.77 15.87
C GLY A 447 7.74 21.51 15.08
N LEU A 448 7.67 21.33 13.75
CA LEU A 448 8.84 21.19 12.90
C LEU A 448 9.22 22.53 12.26
N ASN A 449 10.51 22.74 12.07
CA ASN A 449 11.00 23.81 11.22
C ASN A 449 10.98 23.37 9.77
N VAL A 450 10.66 24.29 8.88
CA VAL A 450 10.54 24.02 7.45
C VAL A 450 11.48 24.91 6.66
N ASP A 451 12.33 24.30 5.86
CA ASP A 451 13.14 24.97 4.84
C ASP A 451 12.44 24.82 3.49
N ASP A 452 11.80 25.89 3.00
CA ASP A 452 11.11 25.92 1.70
C ASP A 452 12.06 26.41 0.61
N ILE A 453 12.53 25.48 -0.24
CA ILE A 453 13.36 25.81 -1.41
C ILE A 453 12.54 26.18 -2.65
N ARG A 454 11.22 26.31 -2.49
CA ARG A 454 10.29 26.73 -3.53
C ARG A 454 10.29 25.81 -4.75
N ILE A 455 10.57 26.39 -5.96
CA ILE A 455 10.62 25.64 -7.21
C ILE A 455 12.01 25.00 -7.33
N ALA A 456 12.05 23.65 -7.26
CA ALA A 456 13.27 22.87 -7.39
C ALA A 456 12.99 21.53 -8.09
N SER A 457 13.99 20.98 -8.76
CA SER A 457 13.91 19.61 -9.29
C SER A 457 14.02 18.57 -8.17
N ILE A 458 13.45 17.38 -8.37
CA ILE A 458 13.50 16.30 -7.41
C ILE A 458 14.95 15.91 -7.05
N PRO A 459 15.89 15.79 -8.02
CA PRO A 459 17.28 15.51 -7.70
C PRO A 459 17.94 16.54 -6.78
N MET A 460 17.61 17.83 -6.93
CA MET A 460 18.15 18.89 -6.05
C MET A 460 17.69 18.72 -4.61
N VAL A 461 16.40 18.40 -4.40
CA VAL A 461 15.87 18.12 -3.05
C VAL A 461 16.58 16.95 -2.41
N ARG A 462 16.73 15.86 -3.17
CA ARG A 462 17.43 14.66 -2.71
C ARG A 462 18.89 14.91 -2.38
N HIS A 463 19.55 15.74 -3.19
CA HIS A 463 20.92 16.14 -2.92
C HIS A 463 21.03 16.96 -1.62
N GLU A 464 20.13 17.90 -1.39
CA GLU A 464 20.13 18.75 -0.21
C GLU A 464 19.87 17.94 1.08
N LEU A 465 18.99 16.93 1.01
CA LEU A 465 18.75 16.00 2.12
C LEU A 465 20.02 15.26 2.58
N ARG A 466 20.94 14.94 1.66
CA ARG A 466 22.21 14.31 2.01
C ARG A 466 23.17 15.17 2.83
N SER A 467 22.87 16.45 3.02
CA SER A 467 23.65 17.31 3.93
C SER A 467 23.55 16.89 5.39
N GLY A 468 22.59 16.02 5.76
CA GLY A 468 22.35 15.56 7.13
C GLY A 468 21.62 16.59 8.02
N ARG A 469 21.21 17.72 7.47
CA ARG A 469 20.49 18.79 8.22
C ARG A 469 19.01 18.49 8.40
N TYR A 470 18.44 17.61 7.61
CA TYR A 470 17.01 17.39 7.52
C TYR A 470 16.60 16.01 8.02
N ALA A 471 15.48 15.93 8.72
CA ALA A 471 14.88 14.68 9.18
C ALA A 471 14.11 13.95 8.06
N GLY A 472 13.75 14.67 7.00
CA GLY A 472 13.04 14.17 5.83
C GLY A 472 12.67 15.31 4.89
N GLY A 473 11.98 15.01 3.80
CA GLY A 473 11.57 15.99 2.81
C GLY A 473 10.30 15.67 2.08
N LEU A 474 9.74 16.70 1.43
CA LEU A 474 8.55 16.64 0.59
C LEU A 474 8.76 17.35 -0.74
N HIS A 475 8.21 16.78 -1.80
CA HIS A 475 8.11 17.45 -3.09
C HIS A 475 6.71 17.35 -3.64
N VAL A 476 6.11 18.47 -4.02
CA VAL A 476 4.77 18.51 -4.63
C VAL A 476 4.91 18.81 -6.11
N ARG A 477 4.27 17.99 -6.92
CA ARG A 477 4.29 18.17 -8.38
C ARG A 477 2.96 17.83 -9.04
N LYS A 478 2.73 18.35 -10.22
CA LYS A 478 1.72 17.83 -11.13
C LYS A 478 2.09 16.42 -11.55
N SER A 479 1.11 15.52 -11.62
CA SER A 479 1.37 14.15 -12.06
C SER A 479 1.89 14.13 -13.50
N PRO A 480 2.98 13.43 -13.79
CA PRO A 480 3.48 13.30 -15.16
C PRO A 480 2.64 12.37 -16.04
N VAL A 481 1.67 11.64 -15.45
CA VAL A 481 0.85 10.61 -16.13
C VAL A 481 -0.58 11.11 -16.36
N ASP A 482 -1.12 11.93 -15.43
CA ASP A 482 -2.49 12.43 -15.51
C ASP A 482 -2.52 13.93 -15.20
N LYS A 483 -2.93 14.72 -16.20
CA LYS A 483 -3.01 16.19 -16.10
C LYS A 483 -3.95 16.70 -15.01
N ASN A 484 -4.87 15.87 -14.52
CA ASN A 484 -5.83 16.23 -13.48
C ASN A 484 -5.35 15.88 -12.07
N GLN A 485 -4.20 15.23 -11.92
CA GLN A 485 -3.68 14.76 -10.64
C GLN A 485 -2.48 15.57 -10.16
N THR A 486 -2.35 15.62 -8.83
CA THR A 486 -1.19 16.17 -8.11
C THR A 486 -0.57 15.05 -7.29
N ASP A 487 0.76 14.96 -7.32
CA ASP A 487 1.57 14.01 -6.54
C ASP A 487 2.28 14.75 -5.40
N ILE A 488 2.31 14.14 -4.20
CA ILE A 488 3.18 14.53 -3.09
C ILE A 488 4.16 13.38 -2.85
N ILE A 489 5.44 13.63 -3.05
CA ILE A 489 6.51 12.64 -2.89
C ILE A 489 7.19 12.87 -1.55
N PHE A 490 7.43 11.78 -0.81
CA PHE A 490 8.05 11.80 0.50
C PHE A 490 9.46 11.22 0.45
N PHE A 491 10.38 11.89 1.12
CA PHE A 491 11.78 11.46 1.20
C PHE A 491 12.19 11.22 2.65
N ASP A 492 13.08 10.27 2.83
CA ASP A 492 13.77 10.10 4.10
C ASP A 492 14.93 11.10 4.28
N SER A 493 15.62 11.05 5.42
CA SER A 493 16.75 11.93 5.74
C SER A 493 17.98 11.74 4.81
N ASN A 494 18.04 10.67 4.05
CA ASN A 494 19.13 10.39 3.09
C ASN A 494 18.78 10.79 1.65
N GLY A 495 17.60 11.36 1.43
CA GLY A 495 17.09 11.71 0.10
C GLY A 495 16.56 10.53 -0.69
N MET A 496 16.35 9.38 -0.05
CA MET A 496 15.70 8.23 -0.64
C MET A 496 14.17 8.35 -0.59
N ASP A 497 13.48 7.57 -1.38
CA ASP A 497 12.04 7.41 -1.24
C ASP A 497 11.71 6.90 0.17
N LEU A 498 10.60 7.37 0.75
CA LEU A 498 10.20 6.98 2.09
C LEU A 498 9.95 5.47 2.16
N PRO A 499 10.57 4.74 3.11
CA PRO A 499 10.33 3.31 3.28
C PRO A 499 8.87 2.97 3.56
N VAL A 500 8.38 1.83 3.05
CA VAL A 500 6.99 1.39 3.19
C VAL A 500 6.53 1.38 4.66
N GLY A 501 7.37 0.96 5.60
CA GLY A 501 7.04 0.97 7.02
C GLY A 501 6.75 2.37 7.57
N LYS A 502 7.52 3.39 7.14
CA LYS A 502 7.26 4.80 7.52
C LYS A 502 6.01 5.35 6.82
N ALA A 503 5.77 5.00 5.55
CA ALA A 503 4.55 5.36 4.84
C ALA A 503 3.30 4.82 5.57
N LYS A 504 3.31 3.56 5.99
CA LYS A 504 2.24 2.96 6.81
C LYS A 504 2.06 3.62 8.17
N ALA A 505 3.15 4.10 8.79
CA ALA A 505 3.05 4.87 10.04
C ALA A 505 2.37 6.22 9.82
N ILE A 506 2.67 6.92 8.70
CA ILE A 506 1.97 8.17 8.34
C ILE A 506 0.49 7.89 8.09
N GLU A 507 0.13 6.82 7.37
CA GLU A 507 -1.26 6.41 7.14
C GLU A 507 -2.01 6.21 8.46
N ARG A 508 -1.39 5.52 9.42
CA ARG A 508 -1.98 5.30 10.75
C ARG A 508 -2.24 6.63 11.47
N LEU A 509 -1.27 7.54 11.47
CA LEU A 509 -1.41 8.87 12.09
C LEU A 509 -2.46 9.70 11.36
N PHE A 510 -2.44 9.70 10.04
CA PHE A 510 -3.38 10.44 9.20
C PHE A 510 -4.83 9.98 9.43
N PHE A 511 -5.11 8.67 9.32
CA PHE A 511 -6.44 8.13 9.52
C PHE A 511 -6.89 8.12 10.98
N GLY A 512 -5.94 7.97 11.92
CA GLY A 512 -6.20 8.02 13.35
C GLY A 512 -6.40 9.42 13.89
N GLU A 513 -6.05 10.45 13.12
CA GLU A 513 -5.96 11.85 13.59
C GLU A 513 -5.13 12.02 14.86
N ASP A 514 -4.21 11.06 15.07
CA ASP A 514 -3.35 11.01 16.26
C ASP A 514 -2.04 11.77 16.01
N PHE A 515 -2.16 13.08 15.80
CA PHE A 515 -1.01 13.96 15.69
C PHE A 515 -1.18 15.14 16.64
N PRO A 516 -0.31 15.25 17.67
CA PRO A 516 -0.38 16.33 18.63
C PRO A 516 -0.04 17.67 17.96
N ARG A 517 -0.86 18.69 18.24
CA ARG A 517 -0.50 20.08 17.97
C ARG A 517 0.34 20.60 19.12
N VAL A 518 1.41 21.30 18.80
CA VAL A 518 2.27 21.87 19.84
C VAL A 518 1.67 23.15 20.45
N PRO A 519 2.03 23.53 21.68
CA PRO A 519 1.72 24.84 22.27
C PRO A 519 2.22 25.99 21.38
N HIS A 520 1.61 27.16 21.50
CA HIS A 520 1.89 28.34 20.65
C HIS A 520 3.35 28.75 20.59
N ASP A 521 4.09 28.58 21.67
CA ASP A 521 5.52 28.88 21.80
C ASP A 521 6.44 27.83 21.16
N LYS A 522 5.92 26.71 20.71
CA LYS A 522 6.66 25.62 20.06
C LYS A 522 6.29 25.40 18.58
N VAL A 523 5.44 26.27 18.02
CA VAL A 523 5.14 26.27 16.59
C VAL A 523 6.44 26.49 15.81
N GLY A 524 6.66 25.66 14.79
CA GLY A 524 7.89 25.71 13.99
C GLY A 524 8.01 26.96 13.11
N THR A 525 9.19 27.17 12.57
CA THR A 525 9.53 28.32 11.71
C THR A 525 9.59 27.91 10.23
N ILE A 526 9.42 28.89 9.36
CA ILE A 526 9.62 28.72 7.91
C ILE A 526 10.86 29.52 7.52
N ASN A 527 11.82 28.83 6.90
CA ASN A 527 13.04 29.45 6.39
C ASN A 527 13.12 29.26 4.87
N PHE A 528 13.89 30.12 4.24
CA PHE A 528 14.15 30.08 2.80
C PHE A 528 15.67 29.97 2.59
N PRO A 529 16.21 28.74 2.55
CA PRO A 529 17.65 28.56 2.41
C PRO A 529 18.16 29.16 1.11
N VAL A 530 19.30 29.79 1.19
CA VAL A 530 20.03 30.39 0.05
C VAL A 530 21.11 29.40 -0.42
N ARG A 531 21.55 29.54 -1.66
CA ARG A 531 22.65 28.76 -2.28
C ARG A 531 22.43 27.27 -2.42
N THR A 532 21.18 26.79 -2.42
CA THR A 532 20.86 25.38 -2.69
C THR A 532 21.21 24.98 -4.13
N ILE A 533 21.00 25.90 -5.09
CA ILE A 533 21.33 25.69 -6.50
C ILE A 533 22.85 25.64 -6.67
N GLU A 534 23.57 26.60 -6.10
CA GLU A 534 25.02 26.69 -6.21
C GLU A 534 25.70 25.48 -5.59
N GLY A 535 25.26 25.02 -4.42
CA GLY A 535 25.79 23.82 -3.75
C GLY A 535 25.57 22.56 -4.59
N TYR A 536 24.40 22.44 -5.21
CA TYR A 536 24.10 21.33 -6.12
C TYR A 536 25.02 21.38 -7.35
N VAL A 537 25.13 22.55 -8.02
CA VAL A 537 25.98 22.73 -9.21
C VAL A 537 27.45 22.45 -8.92
N GLU A 538 27.96 22.95 -7.81
CA GLU A 538 29.37 22.73 -7.40
C GLU A 538 29.64 21.22 -7.24
N LYS A 539 28.80 20.51 -6.50
CA LYS A 539 28.93 19.06 -6.28
C LYS A 539 28.75 18.28 -7.57
N PHE A 540 27.79 18.68 -8.41
CA PHE A 540 27.54 18.09 -9.73
C PHE A 540 28.79 18.16 -10.61
N LEU A 541 29.36 19.35 -10.77
CA LEU A 541 30.55 19.54 -11.59
C LEU A 541 31.79 18.84 -11.04
N SER A 542 31.93 18.81 -9.70
CA SER A 542 33.06 18.11 -9.06
C SER A 542 33.07 16.59 -9.29
N ALA A 543 31.93 16.01 -9.65
CA ALA A 543 31.77 14.58 -9.92
C ALA A 543 31.98 14.21 -11.41
N LEU A 544 32.36 15.19 -12.26
CA LEU A 544 32.56 15.01 -13.70
C LEU A 544 33.98 15.38 -14.14
N ASN A 545 34.44 14.74 -15.20
CA ASN A 545 35.65 15.16 -15.92
C ASN A 545 35.33 16.26 -16.93
N ILE A 546 35.29 17.50 -16.43
CA ILE A 546 34.89 18.69 -17.21
C ILE A 546 35.80 18.89 -18.44
N ASP A 547 37.10 18.67 -18.26
CA ASP A 547 38.07 18.91 -19.34
C ASP A 547 37.87 17.96 -20.52
N ALA A 548 37.53 16.69 -20.25
CA ALA A 548 37.20 15.73 -21.30
C ALA A 548 35.97 16.16 -22.11
N ILE A 549 34.93 16.62 -21.45
CA ILE A 549 33.69 17.09 -22.11
C ILE A 549 33.97 18.36 -22.96
N ARG A 550 34.69 19.33 -22.38
CA ARG A 550 35.02 20.59 -23.06
C ARG A 550 35.85 20.36 -24.32
N LYS A 551 36.78 19.40 -24.29
CA LYS A 551 37.65 19.05 -25.43
C LYS A 551 36.82 18.60 -26.64
N GLN A 552 35.71 17.89 -26.43
CA GLN A 552 34.85 17.40 -27.51
C GLN A 552 33.89 18.47 -28.05
N SER A 553 33.57 19.50 -27.22
CA SER A 553 32.66 20.59 -27.61
C SER A 553 31.34 20.10 -28.18
N PHE A 554 30.68 19.17 -27.49
CA PHE A 554 29.46 18.52 -27.98
C PHE A 554 28.37 19.50 -28.41
N LYS A 555 27.75 19.20 -29.55
CA LYS A 555 26.56 19.88 -30.04
C LYS A 555 25.33 19.01 -29.75
N ILE A 556 24.47 19.44 -28.83
CA ILE A 556 23.35 18.65 -28.37
C ILE A 556 22.01 19.33 -28.61
N ALA A 557 20.98 18.55 -28.87
CA ALA A 557 19.60 19.03 -28.80
C ALA A 557 18.96 18.54 -27.50
N LEU A 558 18.31 19.45 -26.76
CA LEU A 558 17.73 19.12 -25.45
C LEU A 558 16.34 19.66 -25.28
N ASP A 559 15.36 18.77 -25.09
CA ASP A 559 13.99 19.11 -24.68
C ASP A 559 13.88 19.06 -23.15
N TYR A 560 13.61 20.20 -22.53
CA TYR A 560 13.42 20.37 -21.09
C TYR A 560 12.02 19.99 -20.61
N SER A 561 11.09 19.65 -21.51
CA SER A 561 9.69 19.33 -21.23
C SER A 561 8.97 20.34 -20.33
N ASN A 562 9.28 21.61 -20.49
CA ASN A 562 8.76 22.73 -19.68
C ASN A 562 8.99 22.54 -18.15
N GLY A 563 9.89 21.64 -17.79
CA GLY A 563 10.18 21.23 -16.41
C GLY A 563 11.21 22.11 -15.70
N VAL A 564 11.42 21.84 -14.42
CA VAL A 564 12.25 22.65 -13.52
C VAL A 564 13.75 22.59 -13.87
N ALA A 565 14.21 21.59 -14.64
CA ALA A 565 15.61 21.49 -15.08
C ALA A 565 16.13 22.75 -15.80
N VAL A 566 15.23 23.52 -16.43
CA VAL A 566 15.56 24.77 -17.12
C VAL A 566 16.20 25.83 -16.20
N THR A 567 15.98 25.75 -14.89
CA THR A 567 16.54 26.72 -13.92
C THR A 567 18.01 26.44 -13.58
N VAL A 568 18.54 25.25 -13.89
CA VAL A 568 19.85 24.79 -13.45
C VAL A 568 20.71 24.25 -14.59
N LEU A 569 20.17 23.34 -15.41
CA LEU A 569 20.92 22.60 -16.40
C LEU A 569 21.57 23.45 -17.50
N PRO A 570 20.96 24.55 -17.99
CA PRO A 570 21.62 25.42 -18.98
C PRO A 570 22.97 26.00 -18.49
N ASN A 571 23.03 26.40 -17.21
CA ASN A 571 24.27 26.88 -16.60
C ASN A 571 25.35 25.78 -16.52
N ILE A 572 24.94 24.55 -16.13
CA ILE A 572 25.85 23.40 -16.07
C ILE A 572 26.42 23.07 -17.45
N LEU A 573 25.55 22.93 -18.47
CA LEU A 573 25.96 22.61 -19.83
C LEU A 573 26.85 23.69 -20.46
N GLY A 574 26.58 24.96 -20.13
CA GLY A 574 27.45 26.09 -20.50
C GLY A 574 28.85 25.97 -19.90
N GLN A 575 28.94 25.61 -18.60
CA GLN A 575 30.23 25.38 -17.94
C GLN A 575 30.96 24.14 -18.48
N LEU A 576 30.24 23.14 -18.98
CA LEU A 576 30.78 21.97 -19.65
C LEU A 576 31.23 22.26 -21.11
N GLY A 577 30.98 23.46 -21.63
CA GLY A 577 31.38 23.85 -22.98
C GLY A 577 30.51 23.25 -24.10
N CYS A 578 29.30 22.81 -23.79
CA CYS A 578 28.38 22.23 -24.77
C CYS A 578 27.66 23.31 -25.58
N GLN A 579 27.47 23.07 -26.91
CA GLN A 579 26.57 23.86 -27.77
C GLN A 579 25.18 23.23 -27.67
N VAL A 580 24.21 23.96 -27.07
CA VAL A 580 22.88 23.39 -26.76
C VAL A 580 21.81 24.06 -27.61
N ILE A 581 21.06 23.23 -28.36
CA ILE A 581 19.80 23.64 -28.98
C ILE A 581 18.69 23.28 -28.00
N SER A 582 18.10 24.29 -27.37
CA SER A 582 17.11 24.13 -26.28
C SER A 582 15.68 24.15 -26.80
N LEU A 583 14.90 23.11 -26.50
CA LEU A 583 13.46 23.03 -26.77
C LEU A 583 12.69 23.06 -25.46
N ASN A 584 11.51 23.69 -25.49
CA ASN A 584 10.63 23.76 -24.31
C ASN A 584 11.34 24.22 -23.04
N ALA A 585 12.32 25.12 -23.19
CA ALA A 585 13.23 25.59 -22.16
C ALA A 585 12.66 26.76 -21.34
N TYR A 586 11.42 26.64 -20.90
CA TYR A 586 10.75 27.61 -20.03
C TYR A 586 9.72 26.88 -19.16
N LEU A 587 9.45 27.42 -17.96
CA LEU A 587 8.45 26.86 -17.07
C LEU A 587 7.03 27.15 -17.57
N GLU A 588 6.27 26.10 -17.87
CA GLU A 588 4.88 26.21 -18.32
C GLU A 588 4.01 25.18 -17.58
N PRO A 589 3.29 25.62 -16.54
CA PRO A 589 2.50 24.72 -15.68
C PRO A 589 1.47 23.86 -16.41
N THR A 590 0.95 24.35 -17.54
CA THR A 590 -0.08 23.64 -18.32
C THR A 590 0.49 22.49 -19.16
N LYS A 591 1.81 22.48 -19.40
CA LYS A 591 2.52 21.52 -20.26
C LYS A 591 3.41 20.52 -19.51
N LEU A 592 3.26 20.42 -18.19
CA LEU A 592 4.03 19.49 -17.36
C LEU A 592 3.62 18.01 -17.53
N THR A 593 2.46 17.75 -18.09
CA THR A 593 1.99 16.40 -18.44
C THR A 593 1.73 16.36 -19.94
N ARG A 594 2.36 15.42 -20.66
CA ARG A 594 2.16 15.16 -22.08
C ARG A 594 1.28 13.94 -22.28
N SER A 595 0.38 13.97 -23.28
CA SER A 595 -0.27 12.76 -23.79
C SER A 595 0.73 11.94 -24.61
N ASP A 596 0.38 10.69 -24.95
CA ASP A 596 1.23 9.84 -25.80
C ASP A 596 1.45 10.48 -27.18
N GLU A 597 0.41 11.09 -27.77
CA GLU A 597 0.51 11.81 -29.03
C GLU A 597 1.43 13.05 -28.95
N GLU A 598 1.33 13.82 -27.84
CA GLU A 598 2.20 14.97 -27.61
C GLU A 598 3.65 14.53 -27.37
N PHE A 599 3.85 13.39 -26.75
CA PHE A 599 5.17 12.80 -26.55
C PHE A 599 5.78 12.36 -27.89
N GLU A 600 5.06 11.60 -28.71
CA GLU A 600 5.51 11.16 -30.03
C GLU A 600 5.87 12.35 -30.92
N LYS A 601 5.02 13.37 -30.94
CA LYS A 601 5.29 14.61 -31.70
C LYS A 601 6.56 15.32 -31.22
N ALA A 602 6.79 15.41 -29.93
CA ALA A 602 8.01 16.01 -29.37
C ALA A 602 9.26 15.20 -29.69
N VAL A 603 9.16 13.87 -29.73
CA VAL A 603 10.24 12.98 -30.19
C VAL A 603 10.56 13.22 -31.67
N ASP A 604 9.55 13.32 -32.54
CA ASP A 604 9.73 13.58 -33.98
C ASP A 604 10.40 14.94 -34.22
N GLU A 605 9.94 15.99 -33.50
CA GLU A 605 10.55 17.33 -33.61
C GLU A 605 12.03 17.30 -33.17
N LEU A 606 12.32 16.62 -32.05
CA LEU A 606 13.69 16.53 -31.57
C LEU A 606 14.57 15.70 -32.50
N SER A 607 14.05 14.62 -33.10
CA SER A 607 14.74 13.79 -34.09
C SER A 607 15.10 14.56 -35.34
N GLN A 608 14.14 15.36 -35.86
CA GLN A 608 14.37 16.22 -37.03
C GLN A 608 15.43 17.29 -36.74
N ILE A 609 15.45 17.87 -35.54
CA ILE A 609 16.46 18.87 -35.15
C ILE A 609 17.83 18.21 -35.05
N VAL A 610 17.96 17.04 -34.41
CA VAL A 610 19.22 16.32 -34.29
C VAL A 610 19.84 16.07 -35.66
N THR A 611 19.06 15.59 -36.62
CA THR A 611 19.53 15.25 -37.95
C THR A 611 19.81 16.51 -38.80
N SER A 612 18.88 17.48 -38.83
CA SER A 612 18.99 18.67 -39.66
C SER A 612 20.16 19.59 -39.26
N ILE A 613 20.41 19.70 -37.95
CA ILE A 613 21.45 20.55 -37.38
C ILE A 613 22.76 19.76 -37.16
N ARG A 614 22.73 18.43 -37.35
CA ARG A 614 23.82 17.51 -37.14
C ARG A 614 24.34 17.61 -35.71
N CYS A 615 23.47 17.36 -34.75
CA CYS A 615 23.83 17.22 -33.35
C CYS A 615 24.54 15.89 -33.12
N ASP A 616 25.43 15.84 -32.13
CA ASP A 616 26.09 14.60 -31.71
C ASP A 616 25.09 13.65 -30.98
N VAL A 617 24.09 14.21 -30.29
CA VAL A 617 23.05 13.48 -29.57
C VAL A 617 21.88 14.39 -29.23
N GLY A 618 20.69 13.83 -29.13
CA GLY A 618 19.49 14.47 -28.62
C GLY A 618 19.04 13.89 -27.29
N PHE A 619 18.61 14.74 -26.36
CA PHE A 619 18.05 14.31 -25.06
C PHE A 619 16.68 14.94 -24.83
N MET A 620 15.81 14.20 -24.14
CA MET A 620 14.58 14.71 -23.57
C MET A 620 14.56 14.38 -22.09
N LEU A 621 14.19 15.35 -21.24
CA LEU A 621 14.00 15.16 -19.79
C LEU A 621 12.51 15.00 -19.45
N ASN A 622 12.18 14.23 -18.41
CA ASN A 622 10.87 14.37 -17.80
C ASN A 622 10.81 15.68 -16.96
N PRO A 623 9.61 16.24 -16.69
CA PRO A 623 9.47 17.50 -15.95
C PRO A 623 10.12 17.51 -14.56
N GLY A 624 10.19 16.34 -13.87
CA GLY A 624 10.83 16.18 -12.56
C GLY A 624 12.37 16.10 -12.62
N ALA A 625 12.94 16.02 -13.82
CA ALA A 625 14.38 15.89 -14.10
C ALA A 625 15.02 14.57 -13.56
N GLU A 626 14.24 13.51 -13.42
CA GLU A 626 14.69 12.22 -12.90
C GLU A 626 15.03 11.22 -14.02
N ARG A 627 14.47 11.38 -15.21
CA ARG A 627 14.53 10.43 -16.33
C ARG A 627 14.89 11.11 -17.63
N ILE A 628 15.52 10.37 -18.52
CA ILE A 628 15.91 10.81 -19.84
C ILE A 628 15.43 9.85 -20.93
N TRP A 629 15.17 10.39 -22.10
CA TRP A 629 15.13 9.68 -23.37
C TRP A 629 16.28 10.20 -24.24
N LEU A 630 16.81 9.36 -25.09
CA LEU A 630 17.97 9.67 -25.93
C LEU A 630 17.65 9.38 -27.39
N ILE A 631 18.02 10.32 -28.25
CA ILE A 631 18.00 10.20 -29.70
C ILE A 631 19.45 10.22 -30.20
N ASP A 632 19.85 9.22 -30.96
CA ASP A 632 21.20 9.12 -31.52
C ASP A 632 21.46 10.16 -32.61
N GLU A 633 22.69 10.25 -33.09
CA GLU A 633 23.12 11.19 -34.13
C GLU A 633 22.44 10.97 -35.50
N ARG A 634 21.72 9.85 -35.67
CA ARG A 634 20.95 9.50 -36.88
C ARG A 634 19.47 9.87 -36.75
N GLY A 635 19.06 10.41 -35.60
CA GLY A 635 17.67 10.76 -35.31
C GLY A 635 16.81 9.62 -34.79
N LYS A 636 17.39 8.49 -34.40
CA LYS A 636 16.67 7.34 -33.86
C LYS A 636 16.46 7.45 -32.36
N LEU A 637 15.22 7.41 -31.89
CA LEU A 637 14.91 7.23 -30.50
C LEU A 637 15.33 5.82 -30.03
N LEU A 638 16.12 5.73 -28.98
CA LEU A 638 16.50 4.47 -28.37
C LEU A 638 15.41 3.98 -27.41
N SER A 639 15.10 2.70 -27.47
CA SER A 639 14.23 2.11 -26.44
C SER A 639 14.93 2.11 -25.08
N ASP A 640 14.14 2.16 -24.01
CA ASP A 640 14.65 2.24 -22.63
C ASP A 640 15.70 1.15 -22.29
N ASN A 641 15.44 -0.11 -22.69
CA ASN A 641 16.39 -1.20 -22.45
C ASN A 641 17.65 -1.05 -23.31
N ARG A 642 17.50 -0.58 -24.56
CA ARG A 642 18.63 -0.37 -25.44
C ARG A 642 19.52 0.76 -24.94
N LEU A 643 18.92 1.83 -24.44
CA LEU A 643 19.64 2.93 -23.79
C LEU A 643 20.38 2.44 -22.55
N LEU A 644 19.74 1.60 -21.72
CA LEU A 644 20.39 0.98 -20.57
C LEU A 644 21.64 0.18 -20.96
N SER A 645 21.56 -0.63 -22.01
CA SER A 645 22.69 -1.43 -22.52
C SER A 645 23.83 -0.52 -23.00
N ILE A 646 23.52 0.55 -23.72
CA ILE A 646 24.49 1.54 -24.21
C ILE A 646 25.20 2.25 -23.06
N VAL A 647 24.43 2.77 -22.09
CA VAL A 647 24.99 3.48 -20.92
C VAL A 647 25.86 2.52 -20.09
N THR A 648 25.44 1.26 -19.93
CA THR A 648 26.24 0.23 -19.26
C THR A 648 27.56 -0.03 -20.00
N LYS A 649 27.50 -0.17 -21.31
CA LYS A 649 28.70 -0.38 -22.14
C LYS A 649 29.67 0.79 -22.01
N LEU A 650 29.18 2.02 -22.16
CA LEU A 650 30.00 3.24 -22.00
C LEU A 650 30.64 3.29 -20.60
N PHE A 651 29.80 3.08 -19.55
CA PHE A 651 30.23 3.13 -18.16
C PHE A 651 31.36 2.11 -17.88
N LEU A 652 31.16 0.87 -18.30
CA LEU A 652 32.15 -0.20 -18.08
C LEU A 652 33.40 -0.04 -18.93
N THR A 653 33.30 0.49 -20.16
CA THR A 653 34.48 0.77 -20.98
C THR A 653 35.46 1.70 -20.27
N VAL A 654 34.94 2.70 -19.56
CA VAL A 654 35.77 3.67 -18.82
C VAL A 654 36.16 3.18 -17.44
N ASN A 655 35.29 2.47 -16.74
CA ASN A 655 35.42 2.26 -15.29
C ASN A 655 35.67 0.79 -14.87
N ALA A 656 35.71 -0.18 -15.78
CA ALA A 656 35.78 -1.60 -15.44
C ALA A 656 36.88 -1.97 -14.44
N LYS A 657 38.05 -1.33 -14.51
CA LYS A 657 39.16 -1.59 -13.57
C LYS A 657 38.88 -1.20 -12.13
N LYS A 658 37.89 -0.33 -11.90
CA LYS A 658 37.52 0.23 -10.58
C LYS A 658 36.17 -0.28 -10.06
N VAL A 659 35.39 -0.95 -10.92
CA VAL A 659 34.01 -1.35 -10.63
C VAL A 659 33.93 -2.86 -10.54
N LYS A 660 33.44 -3.37 -9.42
CA LYS A 660 33.20 -4.80 -9.22
C LYS A 660 31.76 -5.17 -9.50
N LYS A 661 30.84 -4.27 -9.20
CA LYS A 661 29.41 -4.53 -9.27
C LYS A 661 28.63 -3.37 -9.88
N ILE A 662 27.64 -3.72 -10.67
CA ILE A 662 26.57 -2.83 -11.14
C ILE A 662 25.22 -3.44 -10.77
N ALA A 663 24.15 -2.65 -10.76
CA ALA A 663 22.82 -3.17 -10.47
C ALA A 663 21.80 -2.76 -11.52
N VAL A 664 20.80 -3.62 -11.75
CA VAL A 664 19.67 -3.36 -12.65
C VAL A 664 18.40 -4.05 -12.13
N PRO A 665 17.20 -3.57 -12.45
CA PRO A 665 15.96 -4.25 -12.10
C PRO A 665 15.89 -5.68 -12.66
N ILE A 666 15.11 -6.54 -11.99
CA ILE A 666 14.91 -7.94 -12.42
C ILE A 666 14.35 -8.04 -13.85
N SER A 667 13.58 -7.02 -14.29
CA SER A 667 13.01 -6.93 -15.64
C SER A 667 14.00 -6.47 -16.73
N ALA A 668 15.20 -6.04 -16.34
CA ALA A 668 16.20 -5.59 -17.31
C ALA A 668 16.71 -6.75 -18.18
N SER A 669 17.04 -6.42 -19.45
CA SER A 669 17.58 -7.33 -20.43
C SER A 669 18.86 -8.02 -19.96
N LEU A 670 19.10 -9.25 -20.41
CA LEU A 670 20.36 -9.97 -20.26
C LEU A 670 21.48 -9.36 -21.12
N GLU A 671 21.20 -8.45 -22.03
CA GLU A 671 22.24 -7.69 -22.72
C GLU A 671 23.21 -7.05 -21.73
N VAL A 672 22.67 -6.56 -20.57
CA VAL A 672 23.49 -5.98 -19.50
C VAL A 672 24.46 -6.99 -18.89
N ASP A 673 24.00 -8.24 -18.68
CA ASP A 673 24.85 -9.30 -18.13
C ASP A 673 25.93 -9.71 -19.14
N LEU A 674 25.59 -9.82 -20.42
CA LEU A 674 26.54 -10.10 -21.49
C LEU A 674 27.63 -9.03 -21.56
N ILE A 675 27.21 -7.75 -21.53
CA ILE A 675 28.13 -6.61 -21.52
C ILE A 675 29.01 -6.64 -20.26
N ALA A 676 28.44 -6.84 -19.09
CA ALA A 676 29.19 -6.86 -17.84
C ALA A 676 30.19 -8.01 -17.76
N SER A 677 29.87 -9.17 -18.34
CA SER A 677 30.74 -10.35 -18.37
C SER A 677 32.01 -10.10 -19.18
N GLU A 678 31.95 -9.29 -20.26
CA GLU A 678 33.12 -8.89 -21.05
C GLU A 678 34.18 -8.15 -20.20
N TYR A 679 33.72 -7.49 -19.14
CA TYR A 679 34.58 -6.72 -18.24
C TYR A 679 34.82 -7.41 -16.88
N GLY A 680 34.28 -8.60 -16.67
CA GLY A 680 34.39 -9.33 -15.40
C GLY A 680 33.67 -8.65 -14.22
N VAL A 681 32.58 -7.92 -14.50
CA VAL A 681 31.78 -7.18 -13.52
C VAL A 681 30.50 -7.95 -13.18
N GLU A 682 30.18 -8.04 -11.89
CA GLU A 682 28.96 -8.69 -11.40
C GLU A 682 27.74 -7.81 -11.61
N VAL A 683 26.64 -8.41 -12.06
CA VAL A 683 25.33 -7.75 -12.19
C VAL A 683 24.40 -8.18 -11.05
N VAL A 684 24.06 -7.24 -10.18
CA VAL A 684 23.12 -7.43 -9.08
C VAL A 684 21.70 -7.10 -9.54
N ARG A 685 20.75 -8.03 -9.38
CA ARG A 685 19.35 -7.79 -9.70
C ARG A 685 18.60 -7.15 -8.54
N THR A 686 17.86 -6.06 -8.82
CA THR A 686 17.04 -5.33 -7.86
C THR A 686 15.56 -5.52 -8.11
N LYS A 687 14.71 -5.08 -7.17
CA LYS A 687 13.27 -4.90 -7.43
C LYS A 687 13.06 -3.83 -8.50
N ASN A 688 11.92 -3.87 -9.20
CA ASN A 688 11.57 -2.88 -10.25
C ASN A 688 11.20 -1.49 -9.71
N SER A 689 11.00 -1.35 -8.39
CA SER A 689 10.69 -0.05 -7.78
C SER A 689 11.91 0.86 -7.73
N HIS A 690 11.68 2.17 -7.79
CA HIS A 690 12.73 3.17 -7.63
C HIS A 690 13.42 3.02 -6.26
N TYR A 691 12.64 2.78 -5.20
CA TYR A 691 13.17 2.48 -3.88
C TYR A 691 14.11 1.26 -3.89
N GLY A 692 13.74 0.17 -4.58
CA GLY A 692 14.57 -1.04 -4.65
C GLY A 692 15.93 -0.81 -5.33
N MET A 693 15.98 0.07 -6.33
CA MET A 693 17.24 0.49 -6.97
C MET A 693 18.11 1.32 -6.03
N MET A 694 17.52 2.27 -5.29
CA MET A 694 18.23 3.08 -4.30
C MET A 694 18.72 2.24 -3.12
N GLU A 695 17.88 1.34 -2.63
CA GLU A 695 18.21 0.44 -1.51
C GLU A 695 19.40 -0.46 -1.81
N ALA A 696 19.53 -0.90 -3.05
CA ALA A 696 20.67 -1.75 -3.47
C ALA A 696 22.02 -1.04 -3.26
N VAL A 697 22.10 0.25 -3.60
CA VAL A 697 23.32 1.07 -3.40
C VAL A 697 23.61 1.26 -1.91
N LEU A 698 22.60 1.44 -1.11
CA LEU A 698 22.76 1.64 0.34
C LEU A 698 23.25 0.36 1.04
N LYS A 699 22.74 -0.80 0.59
CA LYS A 699 23.11 -2.12 1.15
C LYS A 699 24.47 -2.61 0.70
N ASP A 700 24.86 -2.30 -0.53
CA ASP A 700 26.13 -2.72 -1.11
C ASP A 700 26.90 -1.54 -1.74
N PRO A 701 27.83 -0.92 -0.99
CA PRO A 701 28.65 0.19 -1.47
C PRO A 701 29.59 -0.16 -2.64
N GLU A 702 29.78 -1.44 -2.98
CA GLU A 702 30.57 -1.87 -4.15
C GLU A 702 29.82 -1.61 -5.46
N ILE A 703 28.49 -1.41 -5.43
CA ILE A 703 27.69 -1.02 -6.58
C ILE A 703 28.02 0.42 -6.96
N LYS A 704 28.54 0.64 -8.16
CA LYS A 704 28.97 1.96 -8.65
C LYS A 704 28.08 2.54 -9.73
N PHE A 705 27.12 1.76 -10.22
CA PHE A 705 26.13 2.19 -11.20
C PHE A 705 24.84 1.38 -11.02
N VAL A 706 23.71 2.04 -11.07
CA VAL A 706 22.40 1.37 -11.15
C VAL A 706 21.65 1.90 -12.36
N GLY A 707 21.33 1.00 -13.27
CA GLY A 707 20.61 1.32 -14.48
C GLY A 707 19.13 0.94 -14.41
N GLY A 708 18.22 1.92 -14.50
CA GLY A 708 16.79 1.67 -14.56
C GLY A 708 16.29 1.39 -15.97
N THR A 709 15.24 0.58 -16.10
CA THR A 709 14.60 0.22 -17.37
C THR A 709 13.58 1.25 -17.87
N LYS A 710 13.64 2.49 -17.37
CA LYS A 710 12.76 3.60 -17.76
C LYS A 710 13.51 4.92 -17.85
N GLY A 711 14.79 4.87 -18.26
CA GLY A 711 15.60 6.07 -18.46
C GLY A 711 16.05 6.80 -17.18
N GLY A 712 15.94 6.15 -16.01
CA GLY A 712 16.47 6.67 -14.74
C GLY A 712 17.76 5.95 -14.33
N TYR A 713 18.83 6.71 -14.12
CA TYR A 713 20.16 6.18 -13.79
C TYR A 713 20.65 6.73 -12.46
N ILE A 714 21.29 5.87 -11.65
CA ILE A 714 21.85 6.23 -10.35
C ILE A 714 23.38 6.10 -10.45
N PHE A 715 24.07 7.20 -10.17
CA PHE A 715 25.52 7.25 -10.04
C PHE A 715 25.85 7.56 -8.57
N PRO A 716 26.20 6.55 -7.75
CA PRO A 716 26.37 6.69 -6.30
C PRO A 716 27.45 7.69 -5.89
N GLU A 717 28.40 7.96 -6.77
CA GLU A 717 29.44 8.98 -6.59
C GLU A 717 28.85 10.40 -6.42
N PHE A 718 27.66 10.63 -6.98
CA PHE A 718 26.93 11.90 -6.90
C PHE A 718 25.67 11.78 -6.05
N LEU A 719 24.72 10.94 -6.43
CA LEU A 719 23.44 10.80 -5.77
C LEU A 719 23.00 9.34 -5.68
N PHE A 720 22.30 8.95 -4.59
CA PHE A 720 21.74 7.59 -4.43
C PHE A 720 20.36 7.41 -5.07
N ALA A 721 19.96 8.34 -5.90
CA ALA A 721 18.71 8.32 -6.64
C ALA A 721 18.93 8.73 -8.09
N SER A 722 17.92 8.50 -8.93
CA SER A 722 17.98 8.89 -10.33
C SER A 722 18.04 10.41 -10.48
N ASP A 723 18.96 10.87 -11.31
CA ASP A 723 19.13 12.26 -11.71
C ASP A 723 19.35 12.33 -13.22
N GLY A 724 18.33 12.80 -13.95
CA GLY A 724 18.37 12.89 -15.40
C GLY A 724 19.36 13.94 -15.90
N MET A 725 19.53 15.04 -15.14
CA MET A 725 20.49 16.10 -15.50
C MET A 725 21.93 15.59 -15.39
N PHE A 726 22.23 14.88 -14.29
CA PHE A 726 23.53 14.25 -14.09
C PHE A 726 23.77 13.13 -15.12
N ALA A 727 22.74 12.34 -15.40
CA ALA A 727 22.82 11.26 -16.39
C ALA A 727 23.18 11.78 -17.78
N ILE A 728 22.58 12.89 -18.25
CA ILE A 728 22.96 13.54 -19.51
C ILE A 728 24.43 13.90 -19.50
N SER A 729 24.89 14.63 -18.48
CA SER A 729 26.27 15.09 -18.38
C SER A 729 27.26 13.93 -18.23
N LYS A 730 26.88 12.88 -17.54
CA LYS A 730 27.70 11.66 -17.39
C LYS A 730 27.80 10.87 -18.69
N ILE A 731 26.73 10.78 -19.47
CA ILE A 731 26.76 10.16 -20.80
C ILE A 731 27.72 10.94 -21.72
N LEU A 732 27.66 12.30 -21.72
CA LEU A 732 28.58 13.12 -22.47
C LEU A 732 30.04 12.94 -22.04
N GLU A 733 30.30 12.82 -20.72
CA GLU A 733 31.63 12.49 -20.21
C GLU A 733 32.13 11.12 -20.73
N LEU A 734 31.28 10.11 -20.66
CA LEU A 734 31.61 8.77 -21.10
C LEU A 734 31.84 8.71 -22.62
N MET A 735 31.04 9.43 -23.40
CA MET A 735 31.25 9.58 -24.85
C MET A 735 32.58 10.29 -25.13
N ALA A 736 32.91 11.33 -24.36
CA ALA A 736 34.20 12.06 -24.53
C ALA A 736 35.40 11.20 -24.22
N LEU A 737 35.31 10.35 -23.19
CA LEU A 737 36.42 9.48 -22.77
C LEU A 737 36.61 8.25 -23.66
N THR A 738 35.54 7.79 -24.31
CA THR A 738 35.58 6.64 -25.22
C THR A 738 35.75 7.02 -26.67
N GLU A 739 35.51 8.28 -27.04
CA GLU A 739 35.46 8.81 -28.42
C GLU A 739 34.45 8.04 -29.31
N LEU A 740 33.45 7.36 -28.73
CA LEU A 740 32.47 6.56 -29.44
C LEU A 740 31.16 7.35 -29.61
N LYS A 741 30.53 7.15 -30.77
CA LYS A 741 29.16 7.65 -31.03
C LYS A 741 28.14 6.64 -30.54
N ILE A 742 26.94 7.13 -30.20
CA ILE A 742 25.85 6.29 -29.68
C ILE A 742 25.41 5.23 -30.69
N GLY A 743 25.23 5.59 -31.97
CA GLY A 743 24.85 4.67 -33.02
C GLY A 743 25.92 3.60 -33.32
N GLU A 744 27.20 3.93 -33.21
CA GLU A 744 28.29 2.94 -33.35
C GLU A 744 28.29 1.89 -32.23
N ILE A 745 27.96 2.32 -31.00
CA ILE A 745 27.83 1.42 -29.86
C ILE A 745 26.59 0.52 -30.07
N GLU A 746 25.46 1.10 -30.47
CA GLU A 746 24.22 0.36 -30.66
C GLU A 746 24.36 -0.78 -31.66
N GLU A 747 25.13 -0.58 -32.74
CA GLU A 747 25.36 -1.60 -33.76
C GLU A 747 26.18 -2.79 -33.26
N LYS A 748 27.10 -2.55 -32.32
CA LYS A 748 28.00 -3.55 -31.76
C LYS A 748 27.47 -4.31 -30.55
N LEU A 749 26.40 -3.85 -29.96
CA LEU A 749 25.80 -4.49 -28.80
C LEU A 749 25.10 -5.81 -29.16
N PRO A 750 25.06 -6.78 -28.25
CA PRO A 750 24.19 -7.95 -28.37
C PRO A 750 22.77 -7.55 -28.73
N LYS A 751 22.09 -8.33 -29.54
CA LYS A 751 20.68 -8.10 -29.94
C LYS A 751 19.82 -9.19 -29.35
N LEU A 752 19.20 -8.90 -28.21
CA LEU A 752 18.14 -9.68 -27.64
C LEU A 752 16.81 -8.97 -27.85
N CYS A 753 15.78 -9.74 -28.14
CA CYS A 753 14.43 -9.20 -28.31
C CYS A 753 13.68 -9.38 -26.98
N LEU A 754 13.20 -8.29 -26.40
CA LEU A 754 12.39 -8.28 -25.18
C LEU A 754 10.97 -7.80 -25.53
N LYS A 755 9.96 -8.67 -25.35
CA LYS A 755 8.55 -8.31 -25.50
C LYS A 755 7.85 -8.29 -24.14
N ARG A 756 6.84 -7.43 -24.03
CA ARG A 756 5.97 -7.34 -22.86
C ARG A 756 4.51 -7.53 -23.27
N LEU A 757 3.79 -8.34 -22.49
CA LEU A 757 2.35 -8.50 -22.61
C LEU A 757 1.70 -8.22 -21.26
N SER A 758 0.57 -7.48 -21.24
CA SER A 758 -0.26 -7.27 -20.06
C SER A 758 -1.50 -8.14 -20.15
N ILE A 759 -1.79 -8.89 -19.10
CA ILE A 759 -2.95 -9.77 -19.01
C ILE A 759 -3.87 -9.23 -17.93
N PRO A 760 -5.16 -8.96 -18.21
CA PRO A 760 -6.13 -8.59 -17.19
C PRO A 760 -6.21 -9.65 -16.09
N CYS A 761 -6.05 -9.25 -14.85
CA CYS A 761 -6.11 -10.12 -13.68
C CYS A 761 -6.74 -9.36 -12.52
N PRO A 762 -7.91 -9.78 -12.01
CA PRO A 762 -8.51 -9.19 -10.83
C PRO A 762 -7.51 -9.16 -9.65
N ARG A 763 -7.59 -8.12 -8.83
CA ARG A 763 -6.62 -7.92 -7.73
C ARG A 763 -6.59 -9.11 -6.76
N ASP A 764 -7.76 -9.65 -6.45
CA ASP A 764 -7.96 -10.79 -5.56
C ASP A 764 -7.40 -12.11 -6.10
N LEU A 765 -7.18 -12.23 -7.41
CA LEU A 765 -6.62 -13.43 -8.04
C LEU A 765 -5.11 -13.37 -8.31
N LYS A 766 -4.47 -12.22 -8.11
CA LYS A 766 -3.02 -12.08 -8.32
C LYS A 766 -2.20 -13.03 -7.44
N GLY A 767 -2.58 -13.17 -6.16
CA GLY A 767 -1.90 -14.10 -5.23
C GLY A 767 -1.94 -15.54 -5.73
N LYS A 768 -3.09 -15.97 -6.22
CA LYS A 768 -3.30 -17.29 -6.82
C LYS A 768 -2.42 -17.49 -8.06
N VAL A 769 -2.40 -16.51 -8.98
CA VAL A 769 -1.54 -16.58 -10.17
C VAL A 769 -0.08 -16.69 -9.77
N MET A 770 0.36 -15.91 -8.79
CA MET A 770 1.77 -15.94 -8.34
C MET A 770 2.13 -17.26 -7.66
N ARG A 771 1.22 -17.89 -6.92
CA ARG A 771 1.41 -19.23 -6.36
C ARG A 771 1.65 -20.25 -7.46
N TYR A 772 0.78 -20.30 -8.48
CA TYR A 772 0.95 -21.24 -9.61
C TYR A 772 2.20 -20.96 -10.43
N ALA A 773 2.56 -19.67 -10.63
CA ALA A 773 3.79 -19.29 -11.29
C ALA A 773 5.03 -19.77 -10.50
N THR A 774 4.97 -19.67 -9.19
CA THR A 774 6.05 -20.15 -8.30
C THR A 774 6.21 -21.66 -8.38
N LEU A 775 5.11 -22.43 -8.32
CA LEU A 775 5.13 -23.89 -8.47
C LEU A 775 5.65 -24.31 -9.84
N GLU A 776 5.17 -23.70 -10.92
CA GLU A 776 5.64 -24.00 -12.27
C GLU A 776 7.14 -23.75 -12.44
N SER A 777 7.65 -22.71 -11.75
CA SER A 777 9.07 -22.31 -11.81
C SER A 777 10.02 -23.30 -11.14
N GLU A 778 9.54 -24.25 -10.32
CA GLU A 778 10.39 -25.19 -9.57
C GLU A 778 11.23 -26.14 -10.46
N LYS A 779 10.75 -26.37 -11.67
CA LYS A 779 11.41 -27.24 -12.66
C LYS A 779 12.56 -26.55 -13.39
N PHE A 780 12.77 -25.25 -13.16
CA PHE A 780 13.66 -24.41 -13.93
C PHE A 780 14.64 -23.64 -13.00
N LYS A 781 15.71 -23.12 -13.58
CA LYS A 781 16.50 -22.08 -12.93
C LYS A 781 15.62 -20.84 -12.79
N ARG A 782 15.51 -20.29 -11.57
CA ARG A 782 14.59 -19.18 -11.28
C ARG A 782 15.19 -18.10 -10.39
N GLN A 783 14.59 -16.91 -10.44
CA GLN A 783 14.86 -15.81 -9.51
C GLN A 783 13.53 -15.28 -8.97
N LEU A 784 13.44 -15.13 -7.64
CA LEU A 784 12.28 -14.64 -6.90
C LEU A 784 12.66 -13.36 -6.14
N ILE A 785 12.76 -12.24 -6.87
CA ILE A 785 13.14 -10.92 -6.31
C ILE A 785 11.94 -9.98 -6.31
N ASP A 786 11.32 -9.81 -7.49
CA ASP A 786 10.11 -9.02 -7.72
C ASP A 786 9.38 -9.71 -8.89
N GLY A 787 8.38 -10.53 -8.56
CA GLY A 787 7.79 -11.50 -9.50
C GLY A 787 8.60 -12.79 -9.64
N VAL A 788 8.18 -13.65 -10.55
CA VAL A 788 8.77 -14.96 -10.83
C VAL A 788 9.48 -14.93 -12.17
N LYS A 789 10.82 -14.95 -12.16
CA LYS A 789 11.65 -15.03 -13.36
C LYS A 789 12.15 -16.45 -13.57
N ILE A 790 11.85 -17.04 -14.73
CA ILE A 790 12.15 -18.40 -15.12
C ILE A 790 13.12 -18.37 -16.30
N PHE A 791 14.22 -19.12 -16.21
CA PHE A 791 15.20 -19.24 -17.28
C PHE A 791 15.04 -20.59 -17.98
N PHE A 792 14.90 -20.59 -19.31
CA PHE A 792 14.82 -21.78 -20.14
C PHE A 792 16.18 -22.18 -20.66
N ASP A 793 17.03 -21.20 -20.95
CA ASP A 793 18.43 -21.33 -21.33
C ASP A 793 19.19 -20.07 -20.89
N ASP A 794 20.45 -19.90 -21.33
CA ASP A 794 21.31 -18.79 -20.94
C ASP A 794 20.85 -17.42 -21.49
N LEU A 795 20.03 -17.40 -22.55
CA LEU A 795 19.56 -16.18 -23.24
C LEU A 795 18.05 -16.03 -23.24
N THR A 796 17.30 -17.06 -22.80
CA THR A 796 15.84 -17.07 -22.86
C THR A 796 15.25 -17.12 -21.46
N TRP A 797 14.39 -16.15 -21.14
CA TRP A 797 13.69 -16.11 -19.86
C TRP A 797 12.29 -15.50 -19.99
N ILE A 798 11.46 -15.81 -19.01
CA ILE A 798 10.17 -15.16 -18.77
C ILE A 798 10.11 -14.61 -17.36
N LEU A 799 9.53 -13.42 -17.19
CA LEU A 799 9.20 -12.85 -15.88
C LEU A 799 7.69 -12.63 -15.80
N ILE A 800 7.07 -13.23 -14.81
CA ILE A 800 5.67 -13.03 -14.45
C ILE A 800 5.64 -12.04 -13.30
N LEU A 801 5.09 -10.84 -13.55
CA LEU A 801 5.12 -9.73 -12.60
C LEU A 801 3.71 -9.14 -12.42
N PRO A 802 3.10 -9.20 -11.22
CA PRO A 802 1.83 -8.55 -10.97
C PRO A 802 2.00 -7.02 -10.95
N ASP A 803 1.13 -6.30 -11.65
CA ASP A 803 1.10 -4.84 -11.57
C ASP A 803 0.68 -4.40 -10.16
N ARG A 804 1.29 -3.34 -9.65
CA ARG A 804 1.04 -2.86 -8.28
C ARG A 804 -0.26 -2.06 -8.16
N GLN A 805 -0.67 -1.40 -9.23
CA GLN A 805 -1.81 -0.47 -9.26
C GLN A 805 -2.98 -0.98 -10.08
N LYS A 806 -2.70 -1.54 -11.27
CA LYS A 806 -3.70 -2.00 -12.22
C LYS A 806 -4.10 -3.46 -11.96
N SER A 807 -5.30 -3.83 -12.33
CA SER A 807 -5.79 -5.22 -12.31
C SER A 807 -5.18 -6.03 -13.47
N GLU A 808 -3.85 -6.16 -13.48
CA GLU A 808 -3.08 -6.81 -14.55
C GLU A 808 -1.91 -7.62 -13.98
N VAL A 809 -1.47 -8.60 -14.76
CA VAL A 809 -0.18 -9.31 -14.60
C VAL A 809 0.60 -9.13 -15.90
N HIS A 810 1.87 -8.77 -15.79
CA HIS A 810 2.76 -8.57 -16.92
C HIS A 810 3.62 -9.79 -17.17
N LEU A 811 3.71 -10.19 -18.41
CA LEU A 811 4.69 -11.14 -18.90
C LEU A 811 5.80 -10.37 -19.65
N PHE A 812 7.03 -10.50 -19.19
CA PHE A 812 8.21 -10.06 -19.94
C PHE A 812 8.89 -11.31 -20.46
N VAL A 813 9.18 -11.38 -21.75
CA VAL A 813 9.87 -12.51 -22.38
C VAL A 813 11.03 -12.00 -23.21
N GLU A 814 12.20 -12.53 -22.98
CA GLU A 814 13.40 -12.21 -23.74
C GLU A 814 14.03 -13.47 -24.34
N SER A 815 14.49 -13.34 -25.57
CA SER A 815 15.27 -14.38 -26.28
C SER A 815 16.02 -13.75 -27.46
N ASN A 816 16.99 -14.48 -27.98
CA ASN A 816 17.59 -14.19 -29.28
C ASN A 816 16.78 -14.74 -30.48
N ASP A 817 15.72 -15.55 -30.24
CA ASP A 817 14.82 -16.09 -31.25
C ASP A 817 13.39 -15.53 -31.04
N GLU A 818 12.91 -14.72 -31.98
CA GLU A 818 11.55 -14.14 -31.91
C GLU A 818 10.45 -15.21 -31.92
N LYS A 819 10.64 -16.33 -32.60
CA LYS A 819 9.66 -17.42 -32.60
C LYS A 819 9.52 -18.05 -31.22
N MET A 820 10.63 -18.15 -30.48
CA MET A 820 10.62 -18.64 -29.10
C MET A 820 9.88 -17.66 -28.19
N ILE A 821 10.05 -16.36 -28.37
CA ILE A 821 9.33 -15.33 -27.62
C ILE A 821 7.83 -15.47 -27.84
N ASP A 822 7.38 -15.54 -29.10
CA ASP A 822 5.96 -15.64 -29.44
C ASP A 822 5.34 -16.92 -28.88
N LYS A 823 6.08 -18.04 -28.92
CA LYS A 823 5.68 -19.32 -28.34
C LYS A 823 5.50 -19.21 -26.81
N LEU A 824 6.50 -18.64 -26.10
CA LEU A 824 6.46 -18.49 -24.66
C LEU A 824 5.36 -17.52 -24.21
N ILE A 825 5.16 -16.42 -24.93
CA ILE A 825 4.08 -15.48 -24.67
C ILE A 825 2.73 -16.17 -24.80
N ALA A 826 2.52 -16.94 -25.87
CA ALA A 826 1.27 -17.68 -26.09
C ALA A 826 1.04 -18.71 -24.97
N GLU A 827 2.04 -19.56 -24.71
CA GLU A 827 1.97 -20.61 -23.68
C GLU A 827 1.66 -20.05 -22.30
N TYR A 828 2.44 -19.05 -21.83
CA TYR A 828 2.27 -18.49 -20.49
C TYR A 828 1.06 -17.57 -20.37
N SER A 829 0.64 -16.93 -21.46
CA SER A 829 -0.64 -16.21 -21.49
C SER A 829 -1.82 -17.15 -21.24
N GLU A 830 -1.83 -18.34 -21.89
CA GLU A 830 -2.86 -19.35 -21.64
C GLU A 830 -2.77 -19.93 -20.23
N LYS A 831 -1.56 -20.22 -19.71
CA LYS A 831 -1.36 -20.66 -18.33
C LYS A 831 -1.91 -19.63 -17.34
N VAL A 832 -1.53 -18.35 -17.45
CA VAL A 832 -2.01 -17.28 -16.56
C VAL A 832 -3.53 -17.17 -16.62
N LYS A 833 -4.15 -17.19 -17.81
CA LYS A 833 -5.60 -17.20 -17.97
C LYS A 833 -6.24 -18.43 -17.33
N SER A 834 -5.64 -19.62 -17.50
CA SER A 834 -6.14 -20.85 -16.87
C SER A 834 -6.05 -20.76 -15.34
N TRP A 835 -4.96 -20.24 -14.78
CA TRP A 835 -4.81 -20.07 -13.34
C TRP A 835 -5.82 -19.07 -12.75
N ILE A 836 -6.20 -18.05 -13.52
CA ILE A 836 -7.28 -17.12 -13.13
C ILE A 836 -8.63 -17.85 -13.09
N MET A 837 -8.91 -18.74 -14.08
CA MET A 837 -10.20 -19.41 -14.23
C MET A 837 -10.35 -20.69 -13.39
N LEU A 838 -9.28 -21.29 -12.89
CA LEU A 838 -9.35 -22.49 -12.05
C LEU A 838 -10.26 -22.22 -10.83
N GLN A 839 -11.38 -22.95 -10.74
CA GLN A 839 -12.17 -23.01 -9.50
C GLN A 839 -11.38 -23.86 -8.50
N GLU A 840 -11.01 -23.33 -7.37
CA GLU A 840 -10.51 -24.11 -6.25
C GLU A 840 -11.70 -24.89 -5.68
N LYS A 841 -11.58 -26.25 -5.71
CA LYS A 841 -12.53 -27.14 -5.05
C LYS A 841 -12.40 -27.02 -3.55
#